data_188624c0850b0f69602de97991664e17
#
_entry.id   188624c0850b0f69602de97991664e17
#
_cell.length_a   1.000
_cell.length_b   1.000
_cell.length_c   1.000
_cell.angle_alpha   90.00
_cell.angle_beta   90.00
_cell.angle_gamma   90.00
#
_symmetry.space_group_name_H-M   'P 1'
#
loop_
_entity.id
_entity.type
_entity.pdbx_description
1 polymer ?
#
loop_
_entity_poly.entity_id
_entity_poly.type
_entity_poly.pdbx_seq_one_letter_code
_entity_poly.pdbx_strand_id
1 'polypeptide(L)'
;MKIKADYVNTPQWKELTVKSRLPEQLKCLDELAHNLWWAWDYEARDLFKSLDEALYEEVPHNPVVLLERLSYERKEAIVKDKSLMKKVKDVYAKFRAYMDVKPNKERASVAYFCMEFGITQVLKIYSGGLGILAGDYLKEASDSNVDMCGVGFLYRYGYFTQSLSMDGQQIAKYEAQNFNSLPIERVLDENGNPLVIDVPYTNYMVHAYVWRANVGRISLYLLDTDNDLNSEFDKPITHSLYGGDWENRLKQEILLGIGGILTLKRLGIKKDIYHCNEGHAALCNLQRLCDYVESGLTFNQAMELVRASSLYTVHTPVPAGHDYFDEALFGKYMGGYPARLGISWDELIGMGRQNPDDHNERFCMSTFACNTCQDVNGVSKLHGWVSQKMFSPLWKGYFPEENHVGYVTNGVHFPTWAATEWRKIYDKYFDKNFMNDQSNEEIWHAINNVPDEEVWSTRMALKQKLVDYIREKFTENWLRNQGDPARVVSLLQRINPNALMIGFCRRFATYKRAHLLFTDIDRLAKIVNDPEHPVLFFFSGKAHPADGAGQGLIKKIYEISQRPEFLGKIIFLEDYDMQLARRLVSGVDIWMNTPTRPLEASGTSGEKAEMNGVVNLSVLDGWWVEGYREGAGWALPEKRTYENQAYQDQLDAATIYGLLENDIIPMYYNRNKKGYSADWVKVIKNSISTIAPHYTMKRQLDDYFDRFYNREALRFKKLQENDYRLAKDIALWKETVAERWDEIHVVSKDTSLLDTGGETGKKYTMQYVIDEQGLDDAVGLELVSLKSNTSTDDHEVYSVRPFKVKGHEGNLYTFEAVIEPDVAGAFRSCVRMYPKNVNLPHRQDFCYVKWLD
;
A
#
# COMPACT_ATOMS: atom_id res chain seq x y z
N MET A 1 46.02 63.29 0.66
CA MET A 1 45.94 61.96 1.33
C MET A 1 44.87 61.12 0.58
N LYS A 2 45.23 59.99 -0.05
CA LYS A 2 44.25 59.13 -0.63
C LYS A 2 43.53 58.28 0.47
N ILE A 3 42.20 58.39 0.61
CA ILE A 3 41.44 57.74 1.64
C ILE A 3 40.99 56.32 1.17
N LYS A 4 41.07 56.08 -0.13
CA LYS A 4 40.76 54.79 -0.74
C LYS A 4 41.85 54.37 -1.71
N ALA A 5 42.12 53.11 -1.84
CA ALA A 5 42.97 52.58 -2.87
C ALA A 5 42.28 52.69 -4.26
N ASP A 6 43.05 53.15 -5.27
CA ASP A 6 42.57 53.26 -6.64
C ASP A 6 42.44 51.91 -7.32
N TYR A 7 43.04 50.90 -6.72
CA TYR A 7 43.04 49.49 -7.25
C TYR A 7 42.97 48.46 -6.12
N VAL A 8 42.15 47.48 -6.25
CA VAL A 8 42.06 46.32 -5.36
C VAL A 8 42.19 45.07 -6.22
N ASN A 9 43.08 44.19 -5.85
CA ASN A 9 43.20 42.89 -6.52
C ASN A 9 41.95 42.09 -6.31
N THR A 10 41.42 41.53 -7.38
CA THR A 10 40.32 40.55 -7.29
C THR A 10 40.86 39.21 -6.80
N PRO A 11 40.27 38.63 -5.77
CA PRO A 11 40.73 37.33 -5.29
C PRO A 11 40.46 36.23 -6.35
N GLN A 12 41.41 35.34 -6.50
CA GLN A 12 41.25 34.10 -7.27
C GLN A 12 40.85 33.01 -6.31
N TRP A 13 39.57 32.78 -6.25
CA TRP A 13 38.99 31.71 -5.39
C TRP A 13 39.42 30.34 -5.92
N LYS A 14 39.89 29.48 -5.01
CA LYS A 14 40.12 28.05 -5.28
C LYS A 14 39.20 27.27 -4.40
N GLU A 15 38.58 26.26 -4.97
CA GLU A 15 37.75 25.32 -4.22
C GLU A 15 38.65 24.40 -3.38
N LEU A 16 38.36 24.33 -2.09
CA LEU A 16 39.02 23.42 -1.16
C LEU A 16 37.96 22.41 -0.65
N THR A 17 38.07 21.19 -1.10
CA THR A 17 37.20 20.09 -0.60
C THR A 17 37.89 19.42 0.58
N VAL A 18 37.25 19.46 1.75
CA VAL A 18 37.68 18.73 2.96
C VAL A 18 36.77 17.56 3.21
N LYS A 19 37.31 16.35 3.13
CA LYS A 19 36.55 15.12 3.41
C LYS A 19 36.51 14.85 4.91
N SER A 20 35.32 14.47 5.40
CA SER A 20 35.12 14.01 6.78
C SER A 20 35.91 12.72 7.03
N ARG A 21 36.55 12.61 8.19
CA ARG A 21 37.24 11.40 8.63
C ARG A 21 36.63 10.89 9.93
N LEU A 22 36.33 9.61 9.98
CA LEU A 22 35.92 8.93 11.21
C LEU A 22 37.16 8.28 11.86
N PRO A 23 37.36 8.46 13.17
CA PRO A 23 38.32 7.66 13.94
C PRO A 23 38.01 6.15 13.76
N GLU A 24 39.05 5.30 13.88
CA GLU A 24 38.91 3.86 13.68
C GLU A 24 37.81 3.22 14.54
N GLN A 25 37.68 3.70 15.78
CA GLN A 25 36.69 3.20 16.74
C GLN A 25 35.24 3.54 16.36
N LEU A 26 35.03 4.53 15.47
CA LEU A 26 33.72 5.00 15.00
C LEU A 26 33.39 4.56 13.57
N LYS A 27 34.27 3.84 12.88
CA LYS A 27 34.01 3.39 11.48
C LYS A 27 32.76 2.52 11.34
N CYS A 28 32.42 1.76 12.37
CA CYS A 28 31.19 0.97 12.38
C CYS A 28 29.91 1.82 12.24
N LEU A 29 29.95 3.10 12.61
CA LEU A 29 28.82 4.00 12.47
C LEU A 29 28.51 4.34 11.00
N ASP A 30 29.50 4.27 10.12
CA ASP A 30 29.27 4.50 8.69
C ASP A 30 28.39 3.39 8.09
N GLU A 31 28.71 2.14 8.37
CA GLU A 31 27.87 1.01 7.96
C GLU A 31 26.44 1.11 8.54
N LEU A 32 26.34 1.43 9.83
CA LEU A 32 25.05 1.59 10.50
C LEU A 32 24.25 2.76 9.90
N ALA A 33 24.88 3.90 9.57
CA ALA A 33 24.22 5.07 8.99
C ALA A 33 23.69 4.80 7.57
N HIS A 34 24.38 3.98 6.78
CA HIS A 34 23.99 3.60 5.42
C HIS A 34 23.00 2.42 5.37
N ASN A 35 22.71 1.75 6.49
CA ASN A 35 21.66 0.75 6.57
C ASN A 35 20.41 1.34 7.25
N LEU A 36 19.31 1.36 6.53
CA LEU A 36 18.05 1.95 7.00
C LEU A 36 17.39 1.23 8.19
N TRP A 37 18.00 0.16 8.72
CA TRP A 37 17.54 -0.50 9.95
C TRP A 37 17.37 0.48 11.11
N TRP A 38 18.23 1.50 11.24
CA TRP A 38 18.08 2.54 12.25
C TRP A 38 16.73 3.28 12.19
N ALA A 39 16.04 3.28 11.03
CA ALA A 39 14.77 4.00 10.89
C ALA A 39 13.66 3.42 11.77
N TRP A 40 13.75 2.14 12.14
CA TRP A 40 12.76 1.49 13.02
C TRP A 40 13.34 0.90 14.30
N ASP A 41 14.66 0.88 14.47
CA ASP A 41 15.29 0.55 15.76
C ASP A 41 15.45 1.82 16.61
N TYR A 42 14.77 1.86 17.76
CA TYR A 42 14.76 3.05 18.60
C TYR A 42 16.10 3.28 19.31
N GLU A 43 16.87 2.21 19.61
CA GLU A 43 18.19 2.34 20.26
C GLU A 43 19.22 2.91 19.28
N ALA A 44 19.13 2.53 17.99
CA ALA A 44 19.99 3.10 16.95
C ALA A 44 19.69 4.59 16.73
N ARG A 45 18.40 4.98 16.71
CA ARG A 45 18.04 6.42 16.63
C ARG A 45 18.53 7.21 17.82
N ASP A 46 18.37 6.66 19.03
CA ASP A 46 18.84 7.28 20.25
C ASP A 46 20.37 7.36 20.31
N LEU A 47 21.08 6.37 19.75
CA LEU A 47 22.54 6.45 19.58
C LEU A 47 22.93 7.67 18.72
N PHE A 48 22.39 7.80 17.51
CA PHE A 48 22.73 8.91 16.63
C PHE A 48 22.41 10.28 17.26
N LYS A 49 21.26 10.39 17.90
CA LYS A 49 20.89 11.59 18.68
C LYS A 49 21.91 11.89 19.79
N SER A 50 22.39 10.88 20.48
CA SER A 50 23.36 11.03 21.58
C SER A 50 24.76 11.47 21.13
N LEU A 51 25.10 11.29 19.84
CA LEU A 51 26.40 11.75 19.31
C LEU A 51 26.50 13.28 19.34
N ASP A 52 25.43 13.97 18.94
CA ASP A 52 25.26 15.43 19.02
C ASP A 52 23.80 15.78 18.78
N GLU A 53 23.08 16.08 19.85
CA GLU A 53 21.62 16.31 19.79
C GLU A 53 21.27 17.55 18.96
N ALA A 54 22.01 18.65 19.14
CA ALA A 54 21.73 19.90 18.41
C ALA A 54 21.96 19.72 16.90
N LEU A 55 23.06 19.10 16.53
CA LEU A 55 23.37 18.83 15.13
C LEU A 55 22.38 17.80 14.54
N TYR A 56 21.95 16.81 15.30
CA TYR A 56 20.99 15.81 14.84
C TYR A 56 19.63 16.42 14.47
N GLU A 57 19.18 17.42 15.23
CA GLU A 57 17.97 18.18 14.90
C GLU A 57 18.21 19.13 13.70
N GLU A 58 19.41 19.73 13.56
CA GLU A 58 19.77 20.60 12.43
C GLU A 58 19.80 19.83 11.09
N VAL A 59 20.26 18.56 11.08
CA VAL A 59 20.38 17.72 9.87
C VAL A 59 19.16 16.84 9.60
N PRO A 60 17.96 17.24 9.88
CA PRO A 60 16.67 16.52 10.00
C PRO A 60 16.81 15.02 10.19
N HIS A 61 17.49 14.60 11.26
CA HIS A 61 17.66 13.21 11.68
C HIS A 61 18.33 12.29 10.63
N ASN A 62 19.21 12.85 9.82
CA ASN A 62 19.99 12.10 8.82
C ASN A 62 21.34 11.65 9.38
N PRO A 63 21.54 10.37 9.70
CA PRO A 63 22.79 9.89 10.30
C PRO A 63 24.00 10.06 9.39
N VAL A 64 23.85 9.98 8.07
CA VAL A 64 24.94 10.15 7.10
C VAL A 64 25.47 11.57 7.18
N VAL A 65 24.57 12.55 7.10
CA VAL A 65 24.94 13.98 7.18
C VAL A 65 25.43 14.34 8.58
N LEU A 66 24.86 13.74 9.64
CA LEU A 66 25.35 13.90 11.01
C LEU A 66 26.83 13.52 11.11
N LEU A 67 27.19 12.31 10.68
CA LEU A 67 28.58 11.82 10.74
C LEU A 67 29.54 12.66 9.88
N GLU A 68 29.04 13.18 8.76
CA GLU A 68 29.82 14.07 7.89
C GLU A 68 30.11 15.41 8.57
N ARG A 69 29.08 16.02 9.19
CA ARG A 69 29.17 17.37 9.78
C ARG A 69 29.73 17.41 11.21
N LEU A 70 29.76 16.27 11.93
CA LEU A 70 30.43 16.22 13.23
C LEU A 70 31.85 16.74 13.12
N SER A 71 32.22 17.71 13.97
CA SER A 71 33.61 18.22 14.03
C SER A 71 34.58 17.10 14.45
N TYR A 72 35.83 17.16 14.01
CA TYR A 72 36.81 16.16 14.39
C TYR A 72 37.04 16.15 15.91
N GLU A 73 37.04 17.34 16.54
CA GLU A 73 37.10 17.49 18.00
C GLU A 73 35.96 16.74 18.71
N ARG A 74 34.71 16.86 18.19
CA ARG A 74 33.56 16.13 18.76
C ARG A 74 33.73 14.63 18.58
N LYS A 75 34.20 14.16 17.42
CA LYS A 75 34.51 12.74 17.17
C LYS A 75 35.53 12.18 18.17
N GLU A 76 36.62 12.95 18.46
CA GLU A 76 37.61 12.57 19.46
C GLU A 76 37.04 12.58 20.89
N ALA A 77 36.13 13.50 21.20
CA ALA A 77 35.44 13.54 22.48
C ALA A 77 34.54 12.31 22.68
N ILE A 78 33.82 11.90 21.63
CA ILE A 78 32.99 10.67 21.62
C ILE A 78 33.85 9.44 21.92
N VAL A 79 35.02 9.30 21.28
CA VAL A 79 35.95 8.17 21.50
C VAL A 79 36.43 8.11 22.95
N LYS A 80 36.57 9.26 23.62
CA LYS A 80 37.00 9.33 25.01
C LYS A 80 35.88 9.10 26.02
N ASP A 81 34.64 9.24 25.62
CA ASP A 81 33.46 8.99 26.46
C ASP A 81 33.16 7.49 26.52
N LYS A 82 33.50 6.87 27.66
CA LYS A 82 33.32 5.44 27.89
C LYS A 82 31.85 4.99 27.82
N SER A 83 30.91 5.85 28.26
CA SER A 83 29.47 5.54 28.25
C SER A 83 28.94 5.54 26.83
N LEU A 84 29.30 6.55 26.06
CA LEU A 84 28.85 6.68 24.67
C LEU A 84 29.51 5.62 23.78
N MET A 85 30.81 5.31 24.00
CA MET A 85 31.48 4.21 23.30
C MET A 85 30.91 2.83 23.64
N LYS A 86 30.43 2.63 24.86
CA LYS A 86 29.71 1.41 25.22
C LYS A 86 28.42 1.32 24.41
N LYS A 87 27.63 2.40 24.34
CA LYS A 87 26.40 2.48 23.55
C LYS A 87 26.66 2.22 22.05
N VAL A 88 27.71 2.79 21.48
CA VAL A 88 28.14 2.51 20.09
C VAL A 88 28.35 1.01 19.88
N LYS A 89 29.11 0.37 20.77
CA LYS A 89 29.42 -1.07 20.69
C LYS A 89 28.18 -1.94 20.84
N ASP A 90 27.32 -1.62 21.81
CA ASP A 90 26.12 -2.41 22.12
C ASP A 90 25.13 -2.36 20.95
N VAL A 91 24.86 -1.17 20.40
CA VAL A 91 23.97 -0.98 19.24
C VAL A 91 24.54 -1.64 17.97
N TYR A 92 25.84 -1.46 17.72
CA TYR A 92 26.47 -2.11 16.55
C TYR A 92 26.49 -3.64 16.68
N ALA A 93 26.73 -4.19 17.86
CA ALA A 93 26.63 -5.64 18.10
C ALA A 93 25.22 -6.16 17.86
N LYS A 94 24.18 -5.42 18.30
CA LYS A 94 22.77 -5.72 18.01
C LYS A 94 22.49 -5.71 16.52
N PHE A 95 22.96 -4.70 15.81
CA PHE A 95 22.84 -4.59 14.35
C PHE A 95 23.49 -5.76 13.63
N ARG A 96 24.74 -6.14 14.02
CA ARG A 96 25.42 -7.29 13.41
C ARG A 96 24.70 -8.60 13.69
N ALA A 97 24.25 -8.82 14.92
CA ALA A 97 23.45 -9.99 15.28
C ALA A 97 22.17 -10.08 14.44
N TYR A 98 21.54 -8.94 14.15
CA TYR A 98 20.39 -8.87 13.24
C TYR A 98 20.79 -9.21 11.81
N MET A 99 21.84 -8.62 11.27
CA MET A 99 22.25 -8.78 9.86
C MET A 99 22.82 -10.17 9.54
N ASP A 100 23.51 -10.82 10.50
CA ASP A 100 24.25 -12.07 10.27
C ASP A 100 23.35 -13.32 10.25
N VAL A 101 22.04 -13.17 10.44
CA VAL A 101 21.07 -14.27 10.32
C VAL A 101 20.92 -14.67 8.85
N LYS A 102 21.06 -15.96 8.56
CA LYS A 102 20.89 -16.48 7.19
C LYS A 102 19.42 -16.38 6.76
N PRO A 103 19.14 -16.03 5.47
CA PRO A 103 17.79 -15.97 4.94
C PRO A 103 17.03 -17.28 5.11
N ASN A 104 15.74 -17.19 5.44
CA ASN A 104 14.84 -18.33 5.46
C ASN A 104 14.58 -18.81 4.03
N LYS A 105 15.01 -20.03 3.70
CA LYS A 105 14.85 -20.63 2.38
C LYS A 105 13.62 -21.53 2.24
N GLU A 106 12.84 -21.69 3.30
CA GLU A 106 11.62 -22.48 3.28
C GLU A 106 10.45 -21.73 2.63
N ARG A 107 10.55 -20.40 2.59
CA ARG A 107 9.59 -19.50 1.94
C ARG A 107 10.04 -19.15 0.52
N ALA A 108 9.08 -18.87 -0.36
CA ALA A 108 9.33 -18.38 -1.71
C ALA A 108 10.15 -17.07 -1.70
N SER A 109 11.00 -16.89 -2.69
CA SER A 109 11.70 -15.63 -2.89
C SER A 109 10.87 -14.66 -3.74
N VAL A 110 10.91 -13.36 -3.43
CA VAL A 110 10.01 -12.35 -4.00
C VAL A 110 10.77 -11.13 -4.51
N ALA A 111 10.44 -10.68 -5.73
CA ALA A 111 10.77 -9.35 -6.23
C ALA A 111 9.52 -8.46 -6.16
N TYR A 112 9.61 -7.37 -5.43
CA TYR A 112 8.49 -6.47 -5.13
C TYR A 112 8.66 -5.14 -5.86
N PHE A 113 7.72 -4.84 -6.77
CA PHE A 113 7.77 -3.66 -7.65
C PHE A 113 6.76 -2.62 -7.20
N CYS A 114 7.22 -1.40 -6.93
CA CYS A 114 6.36 -0.26 -6.59
C CYS A 114 7.02 1.06 -6.99
N MET A 115 6.23 2.06 -7.36
CA MET A 115 6.73 3.40 -7.68
C MET A 115 7.22 4.18 -6.47
N GLU A 116 6.77 3.82 -5.28
CA GLU A 116 7.05 4.58 -4.05
C GLU A 116 7.31 3.66 -2.85
N PHE A 117 8.26 4.07 -2.01
CA PHE A 117 8.60 3.36 -0.77
C PHE A 117 8.83 4.35 0.37
N GLY A 118 7.96 4.32 1.36
CA GLY A 118 8.06 5.14 2.56
C GLY A 118 8.86 4.45 3.67
N ILE A 119 10.19 4.55 3.61
CA ILE A 119 11.07 3.93 4.62
C ILE A 119 11.36 4.89 5.77
N THR A 120 11.76 6.12 5.42
CA THR A 120 12.08 7.19 6.36
C THR A 120 11.85 8.55 5.71
N GLN A 121 11.65 9.61 6.51
CA GLN A 121 11.54 10.99 6.03
C GLN A 121 12.82 11.49 5.36
N VAL A 122 13.97 10.86 5.63
CA VAL A 122 15.27 11.24 5.03
C VAL A 122 15.32 10.90 3.55
N LEU A 123 14.70 9.79 3.16
CA LEU A 123 14.66 9.29 1.78
C LEU A 123 13.30 9.62 1.16
N LYS A 124 13.21 10.71 0.40
CA LYS A 124 11.97 11.25 -0.14
C LYS A 124 11.56 10.54 -1.43
N ILE A 125 11.15 9.28 -1.33
CA ILE A 125 10.70 8.44 -2.44
C ILE A 125 9.28 7.90 -2.24
N TYR A 126 8.45 8.60 -1.50
CA TYR A 126 7.04 8.27 -1.27
C TYR A 126 6.18 9.53 -1.21
N SER A 127 4.87 9.38 -1.44
CA SER A 127 3.89 10.47 -1.33
C SER A 127 2.81 10.21 -0.29
N GLY A 128 2.35 8.99 -0.18
CA GLY A 128 1.18 8.66 0.65
C GLY A 128 1.15 7.22 1.15
N GLY A 129 -0.08 6.72 1.39
CA GLY A 129 -0.30 5.43 2.03
C GLY A 129 0.27 4.24 1.28
N LEU A 130 0.26 4.26 -0.06
CA LEU A 130 0.82 3.19 -0.89
C LEU A 130 2.33 3.01 -0.62
N GLY A 131 3.07 4.12 -0.61
CA GLY A 131 4.51 4.09 -0.36
C GLY A 131 4.85 3.70 1.08
N ILE A 132 4.08 4.18 2.05
CA ILE A 132 4.24 3.79 3.45
C ILE A 132 4.02 2.27 3.62
N LEU A 133 2.98 1.73 2.98
CA LEU A 133 2.71 0.29 2.98
C LEU A 133 3.88 -0.49 2.38
N ALA A 134 4.37 -0.09 1.20
CA ALA A 134 5.49 -0.73 0.54
C ALA A 134 6.78 -0.67 1.39
N GLY A 135 7.04 0.46 2.04
CA GLY A 135 8.15 0.62 2.98
C GLY A 135 8.02 -0.28 4.20
N ASP A 136 6.87 -0.31 4.82
CA ASP A 136 6.57 -1.18 5.96
C ASP A 136 6.70 -2.67 5.57
N TYR A 137 6.29 -3.02 4.35
CA TYR A 137 6.40 -4.37 3.82
C TYR A 137 7.86 -4.84 3.70
N LEU A 138 8.76 -4.00 3.17
CA LEU A 138 10.18 -4.32 3.09
C LEU A 138 10.84 -4.41 4.48
N LYS A 139 10.43 -3.56 5.42
CA LYS A 139 10.93 -3.63 6.81
C LYS A 139 10.53 -4.94 7.48
N GLU A 140 9.28 -5.35 7.35
CA GLU A 140 8.82 -6.61 7.89
C GLU A 140 9.47 -7.81 7.19
N ALA A 141 9.64 -7.75 5.87
CA ALA A 141 10.38 -8.78 5.14
C ALA A 141 11.81 -8.94 5.67
N SER A 142 12.45 -7.82 6.05
CA SER A 142 13.75 -7.84 6.73
C SER A 142 13.65 -8.46 8.12
N ASP A 143 12.70 -8.04 8.95
CA ASP A 143 12.53 -8.55 10.31
C ASP A 143 12.17 -10.04 10.32
N SER A 144 11.32 -10.48 9.40
CA SER A 144 10.94 -11.89 9.20
C SER A 144 11.97 -12.69 8.40
N ASN A 145 13.10 -12.09 8.03
CA ASN A 145 14.22 -12.71 7.35
C ASN A 145 13.85 -13.51 6.08
N VAL A 146 12.98 -12.94 5.25
CA VAL A 146 12.56 -13.54 3.98
C VAL A 146 13.47 -13.11 2.83
N ASP A 147 13.62 -13.94 1.81
CA ASP A 147 14.39 -13.62 0.61
C ASP A 147 13.57 -12.73 -0.33
N MET A 148 13.73 -11.43 -0.16
CA MET A 148 13.01 -10.40 -0.94
C MET A 148 13.96 -9.33 -1.46
N CYS A 149 13.61 -8.72 -2.58
CA CYS A 149 14.18 -7.45 -3.01
C CYS A 149 13.08 -6.52 -3.48
N GLY A 150 13.32 -5.22 -3.37
CA GLY A 150 12.43 -4.18 -3.91
C GLY A 150 13.00 -3.54 -5.16
N VAL A 151 12.13 -3.03 -6.02
CA VAL A 151 12.49 -2.24 -7.21
C VAL A 151 11.62 -0.99 -7.26
N GLY A 152 12.24 0.16 -7.40
CA GLY A 152 11.57 1.46 -7.46
C GLY A 152 12.43 2.53 -8.08
N PHE A 153 12.16 3.79 -7.74
CA PHE A 153 12.87 4.95 -8.28
C PHE A 153 13.59 5.76 -7.22
N LEU A 154 14.72 6.36 -7.61
CA LEU A 154 15.35 7.44 -6.86
C LEU A 154 14.93 8.77 -7.48
N TYR A 155 14.00 9.44 -6.85
CA TYR A 155 13.49 10.72 -7.35
C TYR A 155 14.44 11.89 -7.00
N ARG A 156 14.72 12.76 -7.98
CA ARG A 156 15.53 13.96 -7.75
C ARG A 156 14.86 14.93 -6.79
N TYR A 157 13.54 15.14 -6.96
CA TYR A 157 12.75 16.07 -6.14
C TYR A 157 11.78 15.37 -5.18
N GLY A 158 11.51 14.08 -5.42
CA GLY A 158 10.59 13.28 -4.62
C GLY A 158 9.14 13.79 -4.69
N TYR A 159 8.54 13.94 -3.52
CA TYR A 159 7.25 14.58 -3.36
C TYR A 159 7.43 15.94 -2.64
N PHE A 160 6.49 16.86 -2.83
CA PHE A 160 6.66 18.24 -2.36
C PHE A 160 6.60 18.39 -0.84
N THR A 161 7.29 19.42 -0.34
CA THR A 161 7.09 19.98 1.00
C THR A 161 5.98 21.00 0.97
N GLN A 162 5.03 20.89 1.90
CA GLN A 162 3.88 21.79 1.98
C GLN A 162 4.13 22.99 2.89
N SER A 163 3.75 24.16 2.43
CA SER A 163 3.49 25.32 3.29
C SER A 163 2.14 25.94 2.93
N LEU A 164 1.57 26.71 3.84
CA LEU A 164 0.36 27.49 3.59
C LEU A 164 0.68 28.97 3.49
N SER A 165 -0.03 29.67 2.60
CA SER A 165 -0.05 31.12 2.60
C SER A 165 -0.90 31.68 3.74
N MET A 166 -0.86 32.97 3.96
CA MET A 166 -1.65 33.64 5.03
C MET A 166 -3.16 33.44 4.89
N ASP A 167 -3.64 33.20 3.68
CA ASP A 167 -5.05 32.89 3.37
C ASP A 167 -5.35 31.40 3.27
N GLY A 168 -4.40 30.53 3.65
CA GLY A 168 -4.60 29.10 3.71
C GLY A 168 -4.41 28.35 2.38
N GLN A 169 -3.88 29.00 1.34
CA GLN A 169 -3.62 28.36 0.06
C GLN A 169 -2.38 27.45 0.19
N GLN A 170 -2.48 26.19 -0.27
CA GLN A 170 -1.35 25.27 -0.32
C GLN A 170 -0.28 25.75 -1.31
N ILE A 171 0.97 25.75 -0.84
CA ILE A 171 2.15 26.01 -1.64
C ILE A 171 3.00 24.74 -1.67
N ALA A 172 3.22 24.20 -2.88
CA ALA A 172 4.08 23.04 -3.07
C ALA A 172 5.51 23.49 -3.37
N LYS A 173 6.47 23.02 -2.57
CA LYS A 173 7.90 23.30 -2.76
C LYS A 173 8.64 22.02 -3.09
N TYR A 174 9.40 22.04 -4.17
CA TYR A 174 10.24 20.92 -4.59
C TYR A 174 11.71 21.26 -4.36
N GLU A 175 12.39 20.44 -3.59
CA GLU A 175 13.81 20.59 -3.30
C GLU A 175 14.59 19.39 -3.83
N ALA A 176 15.68 19.64 -4.54
CA ALA A 176 16.50 18.56 -5.08
C ALA A 176 17.20 17.80 -3.95
N GLN A 177 17.06 16.47 -3.96
CA GLN A 177 17.81 15.60 -3.07
C GLN A 177 19.29 15.53 -3.52
N ASN A 178 20.20 15.66 -2.57
CA ASN A 178 21.60 15.33 -2.79
C ASN A 178 21.80 13.82 -2.51
N PHE A 179 21.90 13.04 -3.56
CA PHE A 179 21.97 11.57 -3.44
C PHE A 179 23.19 11.08 -2.64
N ASN A 180 24.31 11.84 -2.66
CA ASN A 180 25.50 11.50 -1.89
C ASN A 180 25.34 11.70 -0.37
N SER A 181 24.33 12.45 0.04
CA SER A 181 23.99 12.69 1.46
C SER A 181 22.88 11.78 1.97
N LEU A 182 22.39 10.85 1.15
CA LEU A 182 21.33 9.91 1.52
C LEU A 182 21.93 8.56 1.99
N PRO A 183 21.21 7.80 2.81
CA PRO A 183 21.64 6.48 3.27
C PRO A 183 21.44 5.41 2.17
N ILE A 184 22.05 5.64 1.02
CA ILE A 184 21.99 4.77 -0.18
C ILE A 184 23.39 4.62 -0.77
N GLU A 185 23.58 3.59 -1.58
CA GLU A 185 24.83 3.29 -2.25
C GLU A 185 24.64 3.22 -3.76
N ARG A 186 25.59 3.76 -4.53
CA ARG A 186 25.59 3.55 -5.97
C ARG A 186 26.04 2.13 -6.28
N VAL A 187 25.28 1.42 -7.10
CA VAL A 187 25.66 0.09 -7.58
C VAL A 187 26.71 0.26 -8.67
N LEU A 188 27.79 -0.51 -8.57
CA LEU A 188 28.92 -0.47 -9.53
C LEU A 188 28.94 -1.75 -10.36
N ASP A 189 29.48 -1.63 -11.59
CA ASP A 189 29.78 -2.79 -12.44
C ASP A 189 31.08 -3.48 -12.01
N GLU A 190 31.48 -4.51 -12.76
CA GLU A 190 32.68 -5.29 -12.49
C GLU A 190 33.99 -4.48 -12.58
N ASN A 191 33.94 -3.33 -13.25
CA ASN A 191 35.08 -2.44 -13.46
C ASN A 191 35.12 -1.28 -12.46
N GLY A 192 34.16 -1.23 -11.55
CA GLY A 192 34.02 -0.17 -10.55
C GLY A 192 33.36 1.11 -11.06
N ASN A 193 32.75 1.08 -12.26
CA ASN A 193 31.97 2.20 -12.79
C ASN A 193 30.51 2.11 -12.34
N PRO A 194 29.78 3.23 -12.34
CA PRO A 194 28.32 3.18 -12.08
C PRO A 194 27.61 2.22 -13.02
N LEU A 195 26.82 1.29 -12.46
CA LEU A 195 26.04 0.37 -13.25
C LEU A 195 24.96 1.14 -14.03
N VAL A 196 24.95 0.94 -15.35
CA VAL A 196 23.95 1.53 -16.26
C VAL A 196 23.04 0.44 -16.77
N ILE A 197 21.75 0.69 -16.74
CA ILE A 197 20.73 -0.15 -17.35
C ILE A 197 20.18 0.59 -18.57
N ASP A 198 20.27 -0.06 -19.73
CA ASP A 198 19.75 0.44 -21.00
C ASP A 198 18.33 -0.10 -21.21
N VAL A 199 17.35 0.79 -21.11
CA VAL A 199 15.92 0.45 -21.21
C VAL A 199 15.41 0.81 -22.60
N PRO A 200 14.90 -0.14 -23.40
CA PRO A 200 14.44 0.14 -24.76
C PRO A 200 13.08 0.84 -24.77
N TYR A 201 13.02 1.97 -25.45
CA TYR A 201 11.81 2.74 -25.77
C TYR A 201 11.70 2.76 -27.30
N THR A 202 11.10 1.74 -27.86
CA THR A 202 10.93 1.46 -29.31
C THR A 202 12.11 1.92 -30.22
N ASN A 203 12.37 3.22 -30.33
CA ASN A 203 13.35 3.79 -31.27
C ASN A 203 14.63 4.31 -30.62
N TYR A 204 14.74 4.29 -29.28
CA TYR A 204 15.90 4.78 -28.54
C TYR A 204 16.01 4.11 -27.19
N MET A 205 17.13 4.34 -26.49
CA MET A 205 17.39 3.81 -25.15
C MET A 205 17.29 4.93 -24.12
N VAL A 206 16.71 4.61 -22.96
CA VAL A 206 16.81 5.43 -21.75
C VAL A 206 17.80 4.75 -20.82
N HIS A 207 18.75 5.51 -20.29
CA HIS A 207 19.82 5.02 -19.44
C HIS A 207 19.54 5.31 -17.98
N ALA A 208 19.50 4.28 -17.15
CA ALA A 208 19.28 4.44 -15.72
C ALA A 208 20.51 4.02 -14.93
N TYR A 209 20.98 4.88 -13.99
CA TYR A 209 21.84 4.44 -12.91
C TYR A 209 21.05 3.63 -11.89
N VAL A 210 21.72 2.71 -11.23
CA VAL A 210 21.14 1.88 -10.18
C VAL A 210 21.75 2.30 -8.84
N TRP A 211 20.88 2.61 -7.89
CA TRP A 211 21.22 2.82 -6.50
C TRP A 211 20.63 1.72 -5.64
N ARG A 212 21.22 1.47 -4.49
CA ARG A 212 20.75 0.48 -3.52
C ARG A 212 20.51 1.14 -2.18
N ALA A 213 19.30 0.99 -1.65
CA ALA A 213 18.98 1.27 -0.26
C ALA A 213 18.94 -0.05 0.50
N ASN A 214 19.74 -0.15 1.57
CA ASN A 214 19.78 -1.32 2.43
C ASN A 214 18.68 -1.17 3.50
N VAL A 215 17.53 -1.81 3.31
CA VAL A 215 16.42 -1.83 4.26
C VAL A 215 16.60 -3.04 5.19
N GLY A 216 17.48 -2.89 6.19
CA GLY A 216 17.96 -4.02 6.96
C GLY A 216 18.65 -5.04 6.06
N ARG A 217 18.09 -6.26 5.99
CA ARG A 217 18.57 -7.36 5.14
C ARG A 217 18.07 -7.30 3.69
N ILE A 218 17.10 -6.41 3.40
CA ILE A 218 16.44 -6.30 2.09
C ILE A 218 17.15 -5.25 1.25
N SER A 219 17.50 -5.58 0.00
CA SER A 219 18.00 -4.62 -0.97
C SER A 219 16.82 -4.01 -1.73
N LEU A 220 16.73 -2.68 -1.72
CA LEU A 220 15.83 -1.91 -2.56
C LEU A 220 16.64 -1.25 -3.66
N TYR A 221 16.43 -1.68 -4.90
CA TYR A 221 17.09 -1.12 -6.08
C TYR A 221 16.27 0.04 -6.63
N LEU A 222 16.93 1.17 -6.79
CA LEU A 222 16.34 2.44 -7.18
C LEU A 222 16.92 2.91 -8.51
N LEU A 223 16.06 3.11 -9.50
CA LEU A 223 16.45 3.56 -10.83
C LEU A 223 16.48 5.09 -10.90
N ASP A 224 17.50 5.64 -11.56
CA ASP A 224 17.76 7.07 -11.67
C ASP A 224 18.11 7.44 -13.12
N THR A 225 17.22 8.18 -13.78
CA THR A 225 17.42 8.67 -15.17
C THR A 225 17.98 10.08 -15.23
N ASP A 226 18.12 10.78 -14.10
CA ASP A 226 18.67 12.14 -14.04
C ASP A 226 20.19 12.13 -14.16
N ASN A 227 20.66 11.77 -15.35
CA ASN A 227 22.07 11.64 -15.67
C ASN A 227 22.36 12.14 -17.10
N ASP A 228 23.63 12.43 -17.39
CA ASP A 228 24.05 13.03 -18.66
C ASP A 228 24.07 12.05 -19.88
N LEU A 229 23.74 10.79 -19.68
CA LEU A 229 23.55 9.83 -20.76
C LEU A 229 22.20 10.03 -21.46
N ASN A 230 21.24 10.67 -20.77
CA ASN A 230 19.89 10.91 -21.26
C ASN A 230 19.71 12.31 -21.84
N SER A 231 18.75 12.42 -22.76
CA SER A 231 18.24 13.71 -23.25
C SER A 231 17.54 14.51 -22.15
N GLU A 232 17.40 15.82 -22.36
CA GLU A 232 16.64 16.70 -21.45
C GLU A 232 15.14 16.32 -21.33
N PHE A 233 14.62 15.50 -22.27
CA PHE A 233 13.26 14.95 -22.21
C PHE A 233 13.14 13.69 -21.34
N ASP A 234 14.24 12.96 -21.12
CA ASP A 234 14.24 11.67 -20.43
C ASP A 234 14.82 11.76 -19.02
N LYS A 235 15.69 12.74 -18.73
CA LYS A 235 16.15 13.04 -17.38
C LYS A 235 14.97 13.19 -16.40
N PRO A 236 13.87 13.92 -16.75
CA PRO A 236 12.74 14.14 -15.84
C PRO A 236 11.89 12.90 -15.50
N ILE A 237 12.10 11.76 -16.13
CA ILE A 237 11.32 10.53 -15.82
C ILE A 237 11.36 10.23 -14.31
N THR A 238 12.54 10.36 -13.68
CA THR A 238 12.72 10.15 -12.23
C THR A 238 12.88 11.46 -11.45
N HIS A 239 12.34 12.59 -11.93
CA HIS A 239 12.37 13.84 -11.18
C HIS A 239 11.37 13.85 -10.03
N SER A 240 10.10 13.63 -10.31
CA SER A 240 9.03 13.78 -9.31
C SER A 240 8.07 12.60 -9.33
N LEU A 241 7.72 12.14 -8.16
CA LEU A 241 6.70 11.12 -7.97
C LEU A 241 5.32 11.70 -8.38
N TYR A 242 4.63 10.99 -9.28
CA TYR A 242 3.36 11.42 -9.88
C TYR A 242 3.43 12.79 -10.58
N GLY A 243 4.62 13.18 -11.01
CA GLY A 243 4.85 14.42 -11.76
C GLY A 243 4.75 14.23 -13.26
N GLY A 244 4.57 15.36 -13.98
CA GLY A 244 4.46 15.40 -15.44
C GLY A 244 3.06 15.03 -15.94
N ASP A 245 3.00 14.73 -17.22
CA ASP A 245 1.80 14.34 -17.96
C ASP A 245 1.66 12.81 -18.09
N TRP A 246 0.64 12.37 -18.81
CA TRP A 246 0.40 10.95 -19.08
C TRP A 246 1.53 10.29 -19.88
N GLU A 247 2.24 11.05 -20.71
CA GLU A 247 3.41 10.52 -21.41
C GLU A 247 4.57 10.22 -20.45
N ASN A 248 4.85 11.15 -19.53
CA ASN A 248 5.83 10.91 -18.48
C ASN A 248 5.42 9.74 -17.58
N ARG A 249 4.13 9.61 -17.30
CA ARG A 249 3.58 8.49 -16.52
C ARG A 249 3.88 7.15 -17.20
N LEU A 250 3.61 7.04 -18.51
CA LEU A 250 3.92 5.82 -19.27
C LEU A 250 5.43 5.53 -19.28
N LYS A 251 6.26 6.55 -19.45
CA LYS A 251 7.72 6.40 -19.39
C LYS A 251 8.19 5.87 -18.02
N GLN A 252 7.60 6.35 -16.92
CA GLN A 252 7.88 5.84 -15.58
C GLN A 252 7.50 4.36 -15.45
N GLU A 253 6.35 3.95 -15.95
CA GLU A 253 5.89 2.56 -15.87
C GLU A 253 6.72 1.60 -16.71
N ILE A 254 7.18 2.05 -17.90
CA ILE A 254 8.14 1.31 -18.71
C ILE A 254 9.46 1.14 -17.95
N LEU A 255 9.97 2.22 -17.37
CA LEU A 255 11.21 2.19 -16.62
C LEU A 255 11.12 1.26 -15.39
N LEU A 256 10.01 1.32 -14.64
CA LEU A 256 9.81 0.49 -13.45
C LEU A 256 9.74 -0.99 -13.81
N GLY A 257 8.86 -1.35 -14.72
CA GLY A 257 8.60 -2.76 -15.08
C GLY A 257 9.75 -3.34 -15.89
N ILE A 258 9.98 -2.78 -17.04
CA ILE A 258 11.01 -3.29 -17.99
C ILE A 258 12.41 -3.01 -17.45
N GLY A 259 12.70 -1.77 -17.08
CA GLY A 259 13.98 -1.38 -16.48
C GLY A 259 14.29 -2.14 -15.20
N GLY A 260 13.27 -2.38 -14.36
CA GLY A 260 13.41 -3.16 -13.15
C GLY A 260 13.82 -4.62 -13.40
N ILE A 261 13.18 -5.31 -14.35
CA ILE A 261 13.54 -6.68 -14.71
C ILE A 261 14.96 -6.73 -15.33
N LEU A 262 15.31 -5.78 -16.20
CA LEU A 262 16.65 -5.68 -16.77
C LEU A 262 17.71 -5.45 -15.68
N THR A 263 17.37 -4.67 -14.65
CA THR A 263 18.23 -4.45 -13.49
C THR A 263 18.49 -5.75 -12.73
N LEU A 264 17.43 -6.49 -12.38
CA LEU A 264 17.57 -7.77 -11.69
C LEU A 264 18.36 -8.78 -12.52
N LYS A 265 18.12 -8.83 -13.82
CA LYS A 265 18.86 -9.69 -14.75
C LYS A 265 20.35 -9.35 -14.78
N ARG A 266 20.70 -8.06 -14.88
CA ARG A 266 22.08 -7.57 -14.90
C ARG A 266 22.82 -7.87 -13.58
N LEU A 267 22.10 -7.87 -12.47
CA LEU A 267 22.61 -8.23 -11.14
C LEU A 267 22.61 -9.74 -10.85
N GLY A 268 22.12 -10.56 -11.78
CA GLY A 268 22.03 -12.02 -11.61
C GLY A 268 20.97 -12.45 -10.57
N ILE A 269 20.00 -11.60 -10.28
CA ILE A 269 18.95 -11.84 -9.28
C ILE A 269 17.76 -12.51 -9.97
N LYS A 270 17.42 -13.71 -9.51
CA LYS A 270 16.21 -14.44 -9.91
C LYS A 270 15.36 -14.69 -8.66
N LYS A 271 14.05 -14.53 -8.80
CA LYS A 271 13.09 -14.78 -7.73
C LYS A 271 12.00 -15.74 -8.18
N ASP A 272 11.37 -16.39 -7.23
CA ASP A 272 10.26 -17.31 -7.51
C ASP A 272 9.00 -16.53 -7.93
N ILE A 273 8.77 -15.38 -7.29
CA ILE A 273 7.58 -14.56 -7.46
C ILE A 273 7.96 -13.12 -7.77
N TYR A 274 7.19 -12.52 -8.67
CA TYR A 274 7.25 -11.10 -9.05
C TYR A 274 5.92 -10.44 -8.67
N HIS A 275 5.96 -9.59 -7.67
CA HIS A 275 4.77 -8.94 -7.13
C HIS A 275 4.60 -7.54 -7.71
N CYS A 276 3.52 -7.35 -8.45
CA CYS A 276 3.09 -6.04 -8.94
C CYS A 276 2.24 -5.35 -7.86
N ASN A 277 2.83 -4.43 -7.13
CA ASN A 277 2.11 -3.62 -6.13
C ASN A 277 1.50 -2.42 -6.82
N GLU A 278 0.27 -2.54 -7.27
CA GLU A 278 -0.49 -1.67 -8.16
C GLU A 278 -0.16 -1.88 -9.66
N GLY A 279 -1.06 -1.43 -10.53
CA GLY A 279 -1.00 -1.62 -11.98
C GLY A 279 0.25 -1.03 -12.64
N HIS A 280 0.78 0.05 -12.07
CA HIS A 280 1.96 0.74 -12.60
C HIS A 280 3.24 -0.15 -12.70
N ALA A 281 3.26 -1.29 -12.04
CA ALA A 281 4.37 -2.23 -12.08
C ALA A 281 4.21 -3.33 -13.15
N ALA A 282 3.04 -3.42 -13.80
CA ALA A 282 2.64 -4.59 -14.61
C ALA A 282 3.56 -4.87 -15.82
N LEU A 283 4.25 -3.88 -16.38
CA LEU A 283 5.18 -4.08 -17.49
C LEU A 283 6.42 -4.93 -17.13
N CYS A 284 6.64 -5.24 -15.84
CA CYS A 284 7.65 -6.24 -15.47
C CYS A 284 7.32 -7.61 -16.10
N ASN A 285 6.05 -7.96 -16.21
CA ASN A 285 5.61 -9.18 -16.84
C ASN A 285 5.85 -9.16 -18.37
N LEU A 286 5.72 -8.02 -19.01
CA LEU A 286 6.01 -7.89 -20.43
C LEU A 286 7.48 -8.22 -20.75
N GLN A 287 8.42 -7.68 -19.98
CA GLN A 287 9.85 -8.00 -20.18
C GLN A 287 10.13 -9.48 -19.91
N ARG A 288 9.51 -10.05 -18.89
CA ARG A 288 9.66 -11.49 -18.58
C ARG A 288 9.11 -12.38 -19.70
N LEU A 289 7.98 -12.00 -20.32
CA LEU A 289 7.47 -12.66 -21.50
C LEU A 289 8.49 -12.61 -22.66
N CYS A 290 9.07 -11.43 -22.93
CA CYS A 290 10.13 -11.30 -23.92
C CYS A 290 11.32 -12.23 -23.63
N ASP A 291 11.77 -12.28 -22.37
CA ASP A 291 12.92 -13.10 -21.98
C ASP A 291 12.66 -14.60 -22.24
N TYR A 292 11.45 -15.10 -21.96
CA TYR A 292 11.07 -16.49 -22.23
C TYR A 292 10.92 -16.77 -23.73
N VAL A 293 10.31 -15.86 -24.48
CA VAL A 293 10.18 -16.03 -25.95
C VAL A 293 11.55 -16.00 -26.61
N GLU A 294 12.42 -15.08 -26.22
CA GLU A 294 13.81 -15.01 -26.71
C GLU A 294 14.64 -16.27 -26.33
N SER A 295 14.24 -16.98 -25.28
CA SER A 295 14.85 -18.27 -24.91
C SER A 295 14.35 -19.48 -25.73
N GLY A 296 13.35 -19.28 -26.59
CA GLY A 296 12.83 -20.30 -27.51
C GLY A 296 11.44 -20.82 -27.21
N LEU A 297 10.71 -20.27 -26.25
CA LEU A 297 9.31 -20.61 -25.98
C LEU A 297 8.38 -19.81 -26.90
N THR A 298 7.17 -20.33 -27.16
CA THR A 298 6.12 -19.54 -27.78
C THR A 298 5.55 -18.54 -26.77
N PHE A 299 4.85 -17.52 -27.25
CA PHE A 299 4.19 -16.54 -26.39
C PHE A 299 3.22 -17.21 -25.39
N ASN A 300 2.38 -18.15 -25.84
CA ASN A 300 1.44 -18.86 -25.00
C ASN A 300 2.12 -19.72 -23.93
N GLN A 301 3.25 -20.36 -24.27
CA GLN A 301 4.07 -21.10 -23.30
C GLN A 301 4.73 -20.18 -22.28
N ALA A 302 5.26 -19.04 -22.72
CA ALA A 302 5.84 -18.01 -21.84
C ALA A 302 4.78 -17.43 -20.88
N MET A 303 3.54 -17.24 -21.37
CA MET A 303 2.43 -16.73 -20.58
C MET A 303 2.10 -17.66 -19.40
N GLU A 304 2.11 -18.98 -19.57
CA GLU A 304 1.88 -19.92 -18.46
C GLU A 304 2.93 -19.75 -17.34
N LEU A 305 4.19 -19.52 -17.70
CA LEU A 305 5.28 -19.35 -16.74
C LEU A 305 5.22 -18.00 -16.05
N VAL A 306 4.99 -16.92 -16.80
CA VAL A 306 4.94 -15.56 -16.24
C VAL A 306 3.74 -15.42 -15.32
N ARG A 307 2.57 -15.90 -15.72
CA ARG A 307 1.36 -15.88 -14.88
C ARG A 307 1.59 -16.64 -13.57
N ALA A 308 2.12 -17.86 -13.63
CA ALA A 308 2.32 -18.72 -12.46
C ALA A 308 3.28 -18.13 -11.40
N SER A 309 4.08 -17.16 -11.76
CA SER A 309 5.06 -16.50 -10.89
C SER A 309 4.79 -15.01 -10.69
N SER A 310 3.55 -14.57 -10.90
CA SER A 310 3.17 -13.16 -10.81
C SER A 310 1.90 -12.97 -9.99
N LEU A 311 1.97 -12.05 -9.02
CA LEU A 311 0.85 -11.59 -8.20
C LEU A 311 0.57 -10.11 -8.46
N TYR A 312 -0.69 -9.73 -8.59
CA TYR A 312 -1.13 -8.35 -8.69
C TYR A 312 -1.96 -7.95 -7.48
N THR A 313 -1.51 -6.93 -6.77
CA THR A 313 -2.28 -6.29 -5.69
C THR A 313 -2.83 -4.96 -6.18
N VAL A 314 -4.16 -4.83 -6.20
CA VAL A 314 -4.86 -3.60 -6.53
C VAL A 314 -5.11 -2.77 -5.29
N HIS A 315 -4.81 -1.47 -5.37
CA HIS A 315 -5.06 -0.50 -4.30
C HIS A 315 -6.16 0.51 -4.66
N THR A 316 -6.52 0.55 -5.92
CA THR A 316 -7.48 1.52 -6.47
C THR A 316 -8.91 0.98 -6.33
N PRO A 317 -9.83 1.72 -5.67
CA PRO A 317 -11.19 1.24 -5.40
C PRO A 317 -12.20 1.56 -6.52
N VAL A 318 -11.79 2.30 -7.55
CA VAL A 318 -12.67 2.75 -8.65
C VAL A 318 -11.98 2.63 -10.00
N PRO A 319 -12.72 2.26 -11.09
CA PRO A 319 -12.13 2.09 -12.43
C PRO A 319 -11.41 3.35 -12.93
N ALA A 320 -11.96 4.52 -12.71
CA ALA A 320 -11.40 5.80 -13.17
C ALA A 320 -10.04 6.16 -12.54
N GLY A 321 -9.66 5.49 -11.46
CA GLY A 321 -8.38 5.71 -10.78
C GLY A 321 -7.23 4.85 -11.33
N HIS A 322 -7.47 3.96 -12.28
CA HIS A 322 -6.43 3.17 -12.93
C HIS A 322 -5.69 3.98 -14.00
N ASP A 323 -4.50 3.51 -14.37
CA ASP A 323 -3.71 4.12 -15.42
C ASP A 323 -4.17 3.62 -16.80
N TYR A 324 -4.58 4.55 -17.66
CA TYR A 324 -5.07 4.32 -19.01
C TYR A 324 -4.24 5.11 -20.02
N PHE A 325 -3.80 4.44 -21.07
CA PHE A 325 -3.00 5.05 -22.15
C PHE A 325 -3.70 4.89 -23.50
N ASP A 326 -3.78 5.98 -24.24
CA ASP A 326 -4.29 5.93 -25.62
C ASP A 326 -3.38 5.04 -26.48
N GLU A 327 -3.97 4.31 -27.43
CA GLU A 327 -3.25 3.36 -28.27
C GLU A 327 -2.07 4.02 -29.00
N ALA A 328 -2.24 5.24 -29.50
CA ALA A 328 -1.19 5.99 -30.19
C ALA A 328 0.00 6.30 -29.27
N LEU A 329 -0.27 6.71 -28.02
CA LEU A 329 0.77 6.98 -27.02
C LEU A 329 1.47 5.69 -26.62
N PHE A 330 0.72 4.64 -26.32
CA PHE A 330 1.28 3.34 -25.96
C PHE A 330 2.15 2.78 -27.10
N GLY A 331 1.67 2.86 -28.34
CA GLY A 331 2.39 2.41 -29.55
C GLY A 331 3.69 3.18 -29.81
N LYS A 332 3.74 4.45 -29.45
CA LYS A 332 4.95 5.28 -29.59
C LYS A 332 6.15 4.65 -28.86
N TYR A 333 5.93 4.06 -27.69
CA TYR A 333 6.99 3.47 -26.85
C TYR A 333 7.04 1.95 -26.87
N MET A 334 5.93 1.29 -27.16
CA MET A 334 5.78 -0.16 -27.06
C MET A 334 5.64 -0.86 -28.42
N GLY A 335 5.65 -0.12 -29.53
CA GLY A 335 5.46 -0.65 -30.89
C GLY A 335 6.49 -1.67 -31.35
N GLY A 336 7.66 -1.73 -30.73
CA GLY A 336 8.70 -2.73 -31.02
C GLY A 336 8.52 -4.08 -30.30
N TYR A 337 7.63 -4.17 -29.30
CA TYR A 337 7.49 -5.37 -28.47
C TYR A 337 6.74 -6.54 -29.14
N PRO A 338 5.73 -6.36 -30.01
CA PRO A 338 5.08 -7.48 -30.68
C PRO A 338 6.06 -8.39 -31.41
N ALA A 339 7.04 -7.82 -32.14
CA ALA A 339 8.07 -8.59 -32.84
C ALA A 339 8.92 -9.43 -31.87
N ARG A 340 9.24 -8.94 -30.69
CA ARG A 340 9.98 -9.68 -29.66
C ARG A 340 9.17 -10.81 -29.04
N LEU A 341 7.85 -10.64 -28.98
CA LEU A 341 6.90 -11.60 -28.40
C LEU A 341 6.40 -12.64 -29.45
N GLY A 342 6.58 -12.38 -30.72
CA GLY A 342 6.04 -13.22 -31.81
C GLY A 342 4.51 -13.14 -31.90
N ILE A 343 3.91 -12.00 -31.57
CA ILE A 343 2.47 -11.71 -31.64
C ILE A 343 2.20 -10.45 -32.48
N SER A 344 0.93 -10.22 -32.79
CA SER A 344 0.48 -9.01 -33.47
C SER A 344 0.39 -7.82 -32.50
N TRP A 345 0.29 -6.60 -33.07
CA TRP A 345 -0.01 -5.41 -32.26
C TRP A 345 -1.38 -5.51 -31.58
N ASP A 346 -2.39 -6.03 -32.30
CA ASP A 346 -3.75 -6.17 -31.78
C ASP A 346 -3.80 -7.13 -30.58
N GLU A 347 -3.03 -8.20 -30.61
CA GLU A 347 -2.90 -9.11 -29.46
C GLU A 347 -2.24 -8.42 -28.26
N LEU A 348 -1.19 -7.62 -28.46
CA LEU A 348 -0.53 -6.90 -27.36
C LEU A 348 -1.47 -5.85 -26.74
N ILE A 349 -2.06 -5.00 -27.57
CA ILE A 349 -2.93 -3.91 -27.08
C ILE A 349 -4.21 -4.47 -26.44
N GLY A 350 -4.72 -5.58 -26.97
CA GLY A 350 -5.89 -6.29 -26.47
C GLY A 350 -5.72 -6.81 -25.05
N MET A 351 -4.49 -7.13 -24.63
CA MET A 351 -4.22 -7.56 -23.24
C MET A 351 -4.49 -6.45 -22.20
N GLY A 352 -4.50 -5.18 -22.59
CA GLY A 352 -4.85 -4.06 -21.73
C GLY A 352 -6.29 -3.60 -21.84
N ARG A 353 -7.15 -4.31 -22.57
CA ARG A 353 -8.57 -3.97 -22.80
C ARG A 353 -9.50 -4.98 -22.15
N GLN A 354 -10.63 -4.53 -21.66
CA GLN A 354 -11.71 -5.41 -21.15
C GLN A 354 -12.34 -6.18 -22.32
N ASN A 355 -12.53 -5.50 -23.44
CA ASN A 355 -12.87 -6.16 -24.71
C ASN A 355 -11.68 -6.00 -25.68
N PRO A 356 -10.88 -7.06 -25.92
CA PRO A 356 -9.70 -6.98 -26.79
C PRO A 356 -10.01 -6.41 -28.18
N ASP A 357 -11.21 -6.65 -28.70
CA ASP A 357 -11.65 -6.22 -30.05
C ASP A 357 -12.19 -4.79 -30.12
N ASP A 358 -12.34 -4.10 -28.96
CA ASP A 358 -12.83 -2.73 -28.94
C ASP A 358 -11.67 -1.73 -29.10
N HIS A 359 -11.46 -1.26 -30.33
CA HIS A 359 -10.43 -0.27 -30.65
C HIS A 359 -10.65 1.13 -30.03
N ASN A 360 -11.80 1.39 -29.39
CA ASN A 360 -12.04 2.62 -28.64
C ASN A 360 -11.57 2.53 -27.18
N GLU A 361 -11.35 1.32 -26.66
CA GLU A 361 -10.80 1.16 -25.33
C GLU A 361 -9.33 1.52 -25.28
N ARG A 362 -8.95 2.32 -24.28
CA ARG A 362 -7.54 2.62 -23.97
C ARG A 362 -6.88 1.40 -23.32
N PHE A 363 -5.56 1.32 -23.45
CA PHE A 363 -4.78 0.32 -22.72
C PHE A 363 -4.80 0.62 -21.22
N CYS A 364 -5.31 -0.30 -20.42
CA CYS A 364 -5.35 -0.22 -18.96
C CYS A 364 -4.29 -1.12 -18.34
N MET A 365 -3.42 -0.52 -17.52
CA MET A 365 -2.33 -1.27 -16.86
C MET A 365 -2.87 -2.31 -15.87
N SER A 366 -3.97 -2.03 -15.18
CA SER A 366 -4.58 -2.99 -14.25
C SER A 366 -5.22 -4.17 -14.98
N THR A 367 -5.81 -3.95 -16.14
CA THR A 367 -6.30 -5.02 -17.02
C THR A 367 -5.15 -5.90 -17.51
N PHE A 368 -4.05 -5.28 -17.95
CA PHE A 368 -2.85 -6.01 -18.34
C PHE A 368 -2.26 -6.82 -17.16
N ALA A 369 -2.24 -6.25 -15.96
CA ALA A 369 -1.83 -6.96 -14.75
C ALA A 369 -2.71 -8.18 -14.45
N CYS A 370 -4.04 -8.05 -14.51
CA CYS A 370 -4.97 -9.17 -14.34
C CYS A 370 -4.74 -10.28 -15.38
N ASN A 371 -4.46 -9.92 -16.63
CA ASN A 371 -4.22 -10.88 -17.70
C ASN A 371 -2.86 -11.59 -17.60
N THR A 372 -1.87 -10.97 -16.98
CA THR A 372 -0.49 -11.49 -16.90
C THR A 372 -0.11 -12.01 -15.50
N CYS A 373 -0.95 -11.87 -14.50
CA CYS A 373 -0.77 -12.46 -13.17
C CYS A 373 -1.74 -13.63 -12.96
N GLN A 374 -1.30 -14.63 -12.21
CA GLN A 374 -2.15 -15.77 -11.87
C GLN A 374 -3.19 -15.37 -10.82
N ASP A 375 -2.75 -14.69 -9.79
CA ASP A 375 -3.60 -14.27 -8.68
C ASP A 375 -3.68 -12.73 -8.64
N VAL A 376 -4.85 -12.25 -8.17
CA VAL A 376 -5.17 -10.83 -7.97
C VAL A 376 -5.78 -10.68 -6.59
N ASN A 377 -5.38 -9.66 -5.84
CA ASN A 377 -5.98 -9.39 -4.54
C ASN A 377 -6.23 -7.91 -4.29
N GLY A 378 -7.32 -7.62 -3.58
CA GLY A 378 -7.56 -6.33 -2.93
C GLY A 378 -6.88 -6.24 -1.58
N VAL A 379 -6.98 -5.08 -0.93
CA VAL A 379 -6.23 -4.72 0.28
C VAL A 379 -7.09 -4.63 1.56
N SER A 380 -8.33 -5.08 1.47
CA SER A 380 -9.26 -5.38 2.57
C SER A 380 -10.34 -6.32 2.07
N LYS A 381 -11.08 -6.93 2.97
CA LYS A 381 -12.20 -7.83 2.58
C LYS A 381 -13.23 -7.12 1.71
N LEU A 382 -13.65 -5.91 2.12
CA LEU A 382 -14.58 -5.10 1.33
C LEU A 382 -13.99 -4.73 -0.03
N HIS A 383 -12.72 -4.33 -0.06
CA HIS A 383 -12.04 -3.97 -1.31
C HIS A 383 -11.84 -5.18 -2.23
N GLY A 384 -11.62 -6.38 -1.68
CA GLY A 384 -11.61 -7.62 -2.46
C GLY A 384 -12.93 -7.80 -3.21
N TRP A 385 -14.06 -7.62 -2.52
CA TRP A 385 -15.39 -7.69 -3.14
C TRP A 385 -15.64 -6.57 -4.17
N VAL A 386 -15.22 -5.33 -3.88
CA VAL A 386 -15.26 -4.22 -4.85
C VAL A 386 -14.43 -4.55 -6.09
N SER A 387 -13.25 -5.13 -5.91
CA SER A 387 -12.34 -5.52 -7.00
C SER A 387 -12.90 -6.69 -7.81
N GLN A 388 -13.59 -7.66 -7.19
CA GLN A 388 -14.31 -8.72 -7.89
C GLN A 388 -15.32 -8.14 -8.88
N LYS A 389 -16.12 -7.17 -8.43
CA LYS A 389 -17.07 -6.48 -9.29
C LYS A 389 -16.38 -5.66 -10.39
N MET A 390 -15.34 -4.92 -10.03
CA MET A 390 -14.60 -4.03 -10.94
C MET A 390 -13.95 -4.79 -12.10
N PHE A 391 -13.37 -5.95 -11.83
CA PHE A 391 -12.69 -6.76 -12.84
C PHE A 391 -13.57 -7.86 -13.47
N SER A 392 -14.82 -7.99 -13.05
CA SER A 392 -15.76 -8.98 -13.59
C SER A 392 -15.87 -8.97 -15.13
N PRO A 393 -15.82 -7.81 -15.83
CA PRO A 393 -15.88 -7.80 -17.30
C PRO A 393 -14.74 -8.56 -18.00
N LEU A 394 -13.61 -8.83 -17.31
CA LEU A 394 -12.50 -9.60 -17.86
C LEU A 394 -12.80 -11.09 -17.97
N TRP A 395 -13.69 -11.62 -17.13
CA TRP A 395 -14.01 -13.04 -17.04
C TRP A 395 -15.46 -13.29 -17.46
N LYS A 396 -15.71 -13.10 -18.76
CA LYS A 396 -17.04 -13.23 -19.36
C LYS A 396 -17.63 -14.63 -19.10
N GLY A 397 -18.90 -14.67 -18.71
CA GLY A 397 -19.61 -15.92 -18.39
C GLY A 397 -19.53 -16.35 -16.93
N TYR A 398 -18.79 -15.62 -16.09
CA TYR A 398 -18.73 -15.80 -14.64
C TYR A 398 -19.28 -14.57 -13.92
N PHE A 399 -19.91 -14.81 -12.76
CA PHE A 399 -20.41 -13.73 -11.91
C PHE A 399 -19.27 -13.18 -11.03
N PRO A 400 -19.39 -11.92 -10.54
CA PRO A 400 -18.34 -11.30 -9.74
C PRO A 400 -17.87 -12.16 -8.55
N GLU A 401 -18.80 -12.76 -7.84
CA GLU A 401 -18.55 -13.59 -6.66
C GLU A 401 -17.86 -14.95 -6.96
N GLU A 402 -17.80 -15.32 -8.23
CA GLU A 402 -17.14 -16.55 -8.67
C GLU A 402 -15.69 -16.33 -9.10
N ASN A 403 -15.29 -15.08 -9.35
CA ASN A 403 -13.94 -14.82 -9.83
C ASN A 403 -12.91 -14.96 -8.70
N HIS A 404 -11.66 -15.19 -9.09
CA HIS A 404 -10.57 -15.53 -8.18
C HIS A 404 -9.89 -14.32 -7.51
N VAL A 405 -10.46 -13.12 -7.61
CA VAL A 405 -9.91 -11.96 -6.90
C VAL A 405 -10.09 -12.16 -5.40
N GLY A 406 -8.95 -12.31 -4.71
CA GLY A 406 -8.91 -12.47 -3.27
C GLY A 406 -8.68 -11.14 -2.54
N TYR A 407 -8.28 -11.23 -1.29
CA TYR A 407 -7.85 -10.08 -0.51
C TYR A 407 -6.79 -10.48 0.52
N VAL A 408 -5.94 -9.51 0.84
CA VAL A 408 -5.11 -9.51 2.05
C VAL A 408 -5.28 -8.13 2.67
N THR A 409 -5.86 -8.07 3.85
CA THR A 409 -6.07 -6.78 4.53
C THR A 409 -4.73 -6.20 4.93
N ASN A 410 -4.51 -4.93 4.64
CA ASN A 410 -3.26 -4.25 4.98
C ASN A 410 -3.02 -4.29 6.49
N GLY A 411 -1.77 -4.17 6.86
CA GLY A 411 -1.29 -3.99 8.21
C GLY A 411 -0.16 -2.97 8.26
N VAL A 412 0.39 -2.75 9.43
CA VAL A 412 1.44 -1.75 9.66
C VAL A 412 2.63 -2.35 10.39
N HIS A 413 3.82 -1.86 10.09
CA HIS A 413 5.05 -2.33 10.71
C HIS A 413 5.15 -1.83 12.15
N PHE A 414 4.91 -2.72 13.10
CA PHE A 414 4.86 -2.41 14.52
C PHE A 414 6.08 -1.62 15.03
N PRO A 415 7.34 -2.02 14.75
CA PRO A 415 8.52 -1.30 15.24
C PRO A 415 8.64 0.13 14.71
N THR A 416 8.10 0.40 13.53
CA THR A 416 8.08 1.76 12.95
C THR A 416 7.09 2.68 13.66
N TRP A 417 5.90 2.18 13.99
CA TRP A 417 4.76 3.02 14.39
C TRP A 417 4.47 3.03 15.88
N ALA A 418 4.83 1.96 16.61
CA ALA A 418 4.69 1.94 18.07
C ALA A 418 5.68 2.92 18.73
N ALA A 419 5.16 3.85 19.52
CA ALA A 419 5.98 4.79 20.27
C ALA A 419 6.89 4.09 21.27
N THR A 420 8.05 4.67 21.57
CA THR A 420 9.04 4.08 22.50
C THR A 420 8.43 3.82 23.89
N GLU A 421 7.52 4.65 24.36
CA GLU A 421 6.80 4.48 25.61
C GLU A 421 5.95 3.22 25.63
N TRP A 422 5.21 2.96 24.55
CA TRP A 422 4.45 1.72 24.39
C TRP A 422 5.36 0.50 24.20
N ARG A 423 6.47 0.64 23.46
CA ARG A 423 7.47 -0.43 23.34
C ARG A 423 7.98 -0.91 24.69
N LYS A 424 8.26 0.01 25.61
CA LYS A 424 8.68 -0.33 26.99
C LYS A 424 7.61 -1.09 27.76
N ILE A 425 6.33 -0.78 27.56
CA ILE A 425 5.21 -1.52 28.17
C ILE A 425 5.13 -2.93 27.56
N TYR A 426 5.18 -3.05 26.26
CA TYR A 426 5.14 -4.34 25.57
C TYR A 426 6.34 -5.21 25.98
N ASP A 427 7.55 -4.68 26.01
CA ASP A 427 8.76 -5.39 26.45
C ASP A 427 8.66 -5.86 27.92
N LYS A 428 7.97 -5.12 28.77
CA LYS A 428 7.81 -5.43 30.21
C LYS A 428 6.75 -6.49 30.50
N TYR A 429 5.62 -6.47 29.77
CA TYR A 429 4.43 -7.26 30.10
C TYR A 429 4.12 -8.38 29.13
N PHE A 430 4.59 -8.27 27.88
CA PHE A 430 4.30 -9.25 26.84
C PHE A 430 5.35 -10.37 26.83
N ASP A 431 5.02 -11.46 26.16
CA ASP A 431 5.94 -12.57 25.97
C ASP A 431 7.23 -12.13 25.26
N LYS A 432 8.36 -12.72 25.62
CA LYS A 432 9.66 -12.40 25.03
C LYS A 432 9.73 -12.64 23.52
N ASN A 433 8.87 -13.53 23.02
CA ASN A 433 8.76 -13.82 21.59
C ASN A 433 7.88 -12.83 20.82
N PHE A 434 7.29 -11.84 21.50
CA PHE A 434 6.34 -10.89 20.90
C PHE A 434 6.87 -10.26 19.61
N MET A 435 8.14 -9.83 19.61
CA MET A 435 8.74 -9.18 18.44
C MET A 435 8.91 -10.12 17.22
N ASN A 436 8.89 -11.43 17.43
CA ASN A 436 8.97 -12.43 16.36
C ASN A 436 7.59 -12.97 15.96
N ASP A 437 6.57 -12.83 16.82
CA ASP A 437 5.25 -13.43 16.65
C ASP A 437 4.13 -12.43 16.98
N GLN A 438 4.18 -11.25 16.35
CA GLN A 438 3.23 -10.15 16.58
C GLN A 438 1.82 -10.44 16.05
N SER A 439 1.65 -11.47 15.21
CA SER A 439 0.35 -11.92 14.72
C SER A 439 -0.36 -12.90 15.66
N ASN A 440 0.28 -13.30 16.74
CA ASN A 440 -0.30 -14.18 17.75
C ASN A 440 -1.16 -13.38 18.75
N GLU A 441 -2.47 -13.46 18.57
CA GLU A 441 -3.46 -12.71 19.35
C GLU A 441 -3.34 -12.94 20.86
N GLU A 442 -3.02 -14.16 21.27
CA GLU A 442 -2.91 -14.52 22.69
C GLU A 442 -1.85 -13.67 23.43
N ILE A 443 -0.75 -13.32 22.76
CA ILE A 443 0.31 -12.50 23.36
C ILE A 443 -0.23 -11.09 23.70
N TRP A 444 -1.09 -10.53 22.85
CA TRP A 444 -1.63 -9.19 23.03
C TRP A 444 -2.60 -9.06 24.21
N HIS A 445 -3.20 -10.16 24.66
CA HIS A 445 -4.04 -10.15 25.84
C HIS A 445 -3.30 -9.76 27.12
N ALA A 446 -1.96 -9.83 27.10
CA ALA A 446 -1.12 -9.38 28.20
C ALA A 446 -1.29 -7.89 28.54
N ILE A 447 -1.81 -7.06 27.63
CA ILE A 447 -2.15 -5.65 27.90
C ILE A 447 -3.14 -5.51 29.06
N ASN A 448 -4.01 -6.50 29.27
CA ASN A 448 -4.99 -6.49 30.36
C ASN A 448 -4.33 -6.57 31.75
N ASN A 449 -3.08 -7.03 31.83
CA ASN A 449 -2.30 -7.09 33.07
C ASN A 449 -1.57 -5.77 33.38
N VAL A 450 -1.54 -4.83 32.44
CA VAL A 450 -0.92 -3.52 32.66
C VAL A 450 -1.82 -2.70 33.60
N PRO A 451 -1.30 -2.09 34.67
CA PRO A 451 -2.10 -1.21 35.52
C PRO A 451 -2.72 -0.05 34.72
N ASP A 452 -3.98 0.29 35.01
CA ASP A 452 -4.71 1.37 34.34
C ASP A 452 -3.99 2.71 34.43
N GLU A 453 -3.37 2.99 35.58
CA GLU A 453 -2.55 4.18 35.79
C GLU A 453 -1.33 4.26 34.86
N GLU A 454 -0.68 3.12 34.59
CA GLU A 454 0.46 3.05 33.68
C GLU A 454 0.02 3.29 32.24
N VAL A 455 -1.12 2.73 31.83
CA VAL A 455 -1.73 3.01 30.51
C VAL A 455 -2.05 4.49 30.37
N TRP A 456 -2.74 5.07 31.36
CA TRP A 456 -3.13 6.46 31.33
C TRP A 456 -1.94 7.41 31.31
N SER A 457 -0.95 7.20 32.18
CA SER A 457 0.25 8.03 32.26
C SER A 457 1.09 7.97 30.97
N THR A 458 1.14 6.81 30.33
CA THR A 458 1.77 6.66 29.02
C THR A 458 1.06 7.50 27.95
N ARG A 459 -0.27 7.47 27.92
CA ARG A 459 -1.05 8.30 27.01
C ARG A 459 -0.77 9.79 27.26
N MET A 460 -0.79 10.23 28.52
CA MET A 460 -0.51 11.63 28.89
C MET A 460 0.91 12.07 28.52
N ALA A 461 1.91 11.20 28.68
CA ALA A 461 3.28 11.48 28.25
C ALA A 461 3.38 11.68 26.74
N LEU A 462 2.70 10.86 25.96
CA LEU A 462 2.69 10.97 24.49
C LEU A 462 1.92 12.20 23.99
N LYS A 463 0.84 12.57 24.68
CA LYS A 463 0.12 13.83 24.41
C LYS A 463 1.02 15.04 24.67
N GLN A 464 1.74 15.04 25.80
CA GLN A 464 2.70 16.11 26.12
C GLN A 464 3.79 16.21 25.04
N LYS A 465 4.35 15.09 24.61
CA LYS A 465 5.34 15.06 23.51
C LYS A 465 4.80 15.62 22.20
N LEU A 466 3.53 15.36 21.88
CA LEU A 466 2.89 15.95 20.70
C LEU A 466 2.77 17.46 20.85
N VAL A 467 2.35 17.95 22.01
CA VAL A 467 2.22 19.39 22.29
C VAL A 467 3.59 20.09 22.19
N ASP A 468 4.63 19.51 22.79
CA ASP A 468 5.97 20.06 22.76
C ASP A 468 6.52 20.10 21.31
N TYR A 469 6.32 19.04 20.54
CA TYR A 469 6.68 18.99 19.14
C TYR A 469 5.96 20.07 18.30
N ILE A 470 4.66 20.26 18.52
CA ILE A 470 3.88 21.29 17.84
C ILE A 470 4.42 22.68 18.19
N ARG A 471 4.70 22.94 19.45
CA ARG A 471 5.25 24.22 19.91
C ARG A 471 6.61 24.50 19.29
N GLU A 472 7.48 23.52 19.24
CA GLU A 472 8.82 23.68 18.70
C GLU A 472 8.79 23.89 17.18
N LYS A 473 8.12 23.00 16.44
CA LYS A 473 8.18 22.97 14.99
C LYS A 473 7.31 24.02 14.30
N PHE A 474 6.12 24.33 14.84
CA PHE A 474 5.14 25.15 14.14
C PHE A 474 5.11 26.61 14.55
N THR A 475 5.66 26.98 15.70
CA THR A 475 5.61 28.38 16.21
C THR A 475 6.20 29.35 15.21
N GLU A 476 7.38 29.08 14.64
CA GLU A 476 8.01 29.97 13.67
C GLU A 476 7.21 30.12 12.38
N ASN A 477 6.62 29.04 11.88
CA ASN A 477 5.79 29.07 10.68
C ASN A 477 4.52 29.88 10.92
N TRP A 478 3.89 29.69 12.07
CA TRP A 478 2.70 30.45 12.44
C TRP A 478 3.01 31.93 12.63
N LEU A 479 4.15 32.29 13.23
CA LEU A 479 4.58 33.69 13.36
C LEU A 479 4.82 34.36 12.01
N ARG A 480 5.39 33.63 11.03
CA ARG A 480 5.58 34.14 9.66
C ARG A 480 4.27 34.33 8.91
N ASN A 481 3.31 33.45 9.16
CA ASN A 481 2.03 33.41 8.44
C ASN A 481 0.92 34.23 9.11
N GLN A 482 1.14 34.73 10.33
CA GLN A 482 0.17 35.55 11.07
C GLN A 482 0.62 37.00 11.09
N GLY A 483 -0.30 37.90 10.73
CA GLY A 483 -0.07 39.34 10.85
C GLY A 483 -0.07 39.89 12.30
N ASP A 484 -0.57 39.07 13.24
CA ASP A 484 -0.63 39.41 14.68
C ASP A 484 -0.03 38.28 15.53
N PRO A 485 1.18 38.49 16.08
CA PRO A 485 1.86 37.52 16.94
C PRO A 485 1.03 37.14 18.20
N ALA A 486 0.16 38.03 18.69
CA ALA A 486 -0.67 37.75 19.85
C ALA A 486 -1.63 36.58 19.61
N ARG A 487 -2.07 36.35 18.38
CA ARG A 487 -2.90 35.22 17.99
C ARG A 487 -2.14 33.90 18.12
N VAL A 488 -0.85 33.89 17.76
CA VAL A 488 -0.01 32.69 17.91
C VAL A 488 0.19 32.37 19.40
N VAL A 489 0.45 33.37 20.23
CA VAL A 489 0.55 33.20 21.70
C VAL A 489 -0.76 32.63 22.25
N SER A 490 -1.90 33.18 21.83
CA SER A 490 -3.22 32.70 22.24
C SER A 490 -3.47 31.23 21.81
N LEU A 491 -3.09 30.88 20.59
CA LEU A 491 -3.19 29.51 20.07
C LEU A 491 -2.36 28.54 20.91
N LEU A 492 -1.09 28.87 21.17
CA LEU A 492 -0.16 28.04 21.94
C LEU A 492 -0.61 27.83 23.39
N GLN A 493 -1.22 28.83 24.00
CA GLN A 493 -1.78 28.74 25.36
C GLN A 493 -2.99 27.81 25.44
N ARG A 494 -3.76 27.67 24.36
CA ARG A 494 -4.96 26.82 24.28
C ARG A 494 -4.67 25.36 24.03
N ILE A 495 -3.49 25.03 23.48
CA ILE A 495 -3.08 23.65 23.29
C ILE A 495 -2.76 23.03 24.65
N ASN A 496 -3.74 22.29 25.19
CA ASN A 496 -3.68 21.68 26.52
C ASN A 496 -3.60 20.14 26.40
N PRO A 497 -2.56 19.47 26.90
CA PRO A 497 -2.46 18.02 26.85
C PRO A 497 -3.57 17.30 27.64
N ASN A 498 -4.25 17.98 28.57
CA ASN A 498 -5.39 17.40 29.30
C ASN A 498 -6.71 17.41 28.50
N ALA A 499 -6.79 18.18 27.38
CA ALA A 499 -7.96 18.19 26.52
C ALA A 499 -8.08 16.87 25.74
N LEU A 500 -9.30 16.49 25.41
CA LEU A 500 -9.54 15.40 24.43
C LEU A 500 -9.01 15.84 23.07
N MET A 501 -8.10 15.06 22.50
CA MET A 501 -7.47 15.36 21.22
C MET A 501 -7.94 14.40 20.14
N ILE A 502 -8.42 14.93 19.02
CA ILE A 502 -8.94 14.17 17.88
C ILE A 502 -8.12 14.53 16.64
N GLY A 503 -7.55 13.55 15.96
CA GLY A 503 -6.76 13.74 14.76
C GLY A 503 -7.50 13.30 13.49
N PHE A 504 -7.49 14.17 12.48
CA PHE A 504 -7.87 13.85 11.10
C PHE A 504 -6.68 14.18 10.18
N CYS A 505 -5.87 13.17 9.90
CA CYS A 505 -4.58 13.39 9.23
C CYS A 505 -4.40 12.40 8.08
N ARG A 506 -4.53 12.91 6.84
CA ARG A 506 -4.50 12.11 5.63
C ARG A 506 -4.42 12.97 4.37
N ARG A 507 -4.17 12.35 3.22
CA ARG A 507 -4.26 13.06 1.94
C ARG A 507 -5.64 13.71 1.79
N PHE A 508 -5.67 14.97 1.39
CA PHE A 508 -6.90 15.67 1.10
C PHE A 508 -7.38 15.31 -0.29
N ALA A 509 -8.51 14.61 -0.34
CA ALA A 509 -9.27 14.27 -1.53
C ALA A 509 -10.76 14.31 -1.15
N THR A 510 -11.64 14.57 -2.12
CA THR A 510 -13.06 14.82 -1.87
C THR A 510 -13.75 13.67 -1.11
N TYR A 511 -13.48 12.42 -1.51
CA TYR A 511 -14.11 11.25 -0.90
C TYR A 511 -13.72 11.01 0.57
N LYS A 512 -12.61 11.59 1.04
CA LYS A 512 -12.16 11.53 2.43
C LYS A 512 -13.04 12.40 3.35
N ARG A 513 -13.82 13.29 2.79
CA ARG A 513 -14.81 14.16 3.46
C ARG A 513 -14.26 14.92 4.66
N ALA A 514 -13.10 15.56 4.51
CA ALA A 514 -12.53 16.40 5.57
C ALA A 514 -13.48 17.52 6.04
N HIS A 515 -14.44 17.91 5.22
CA HIS A 515 -15.46 18.93 5.51
C HIS A 515 -16.58 18.45 6.43
N LEU A 516 -16.73 17.15 6.65
CA LEU A 516 -17.90 16.56 7.31
C LEU A 516 -18.12 17.12 8.74
N LEU A 517 -17.05 17.30 9.50
CA LEU A 517 -17.10 17.88 10.85
C LEU A 517 -17.63 19.33 10.85
N PHE A 518 -17.60 20.03 9.73
CA PHE A 518 -18.03 21.43 9.63
C PHE A 518 -19.44 21.59 9.03
N THR A 519 -20.21 20.52 8.93
CA THR A 519 -21.56 20.52 8.38
C THR A 519 -22.53 21.32 9.26
N ASP A 520 -22.40 21.20 10.59
CA ASP A 520 -23.09 22.01 11.59
C ASP A 520 -22.05 22.76 12.44
N ILE A 521 -21.68 23.94 11.96
CA ILE A 521 -20.60 24.72 12.56
C ILE A 521 -20.97 25.29 13.94
N ASP A 522 -22.23 25.58 14.17
CA ASP A 522 -22.72 26.11 15.46
C ASP A 522 -22.69 25.01 16.54
N ARG A 523 -23.05 23.78 16.16
CA ARG A 523 -22.97 22.62 17.05
C ARG A 523 -21.51 22.30 17.37
N LEU A 524 -20.63 22.30 16.37
CA LEU A 524 -19.21 22.12 16.58
C LEU A 524 -18.62 23.20 17.51
N ALA A 525 -19.00 24.46 17.31
CA ALA A 525 -18.55 25.55 18.18
C ALA A 525 -18.95 25.34 19.65
N LYS A 526 -20.15 24.82 19.92
CA LYS A 526 -20.58 24.47 21.31
C LYS A 526 -19.71 23.35 21.87
N ILE A 527 -19.41 22.31 21.11
CA ILE A 527 -18.59 21.19 21.55
C ILE A 527 -17.18 21.66 21.95
N VAL A 528 -16.51 22.44 21.10
CA VAL A 528 -15.10 22.83 21.34
C VAL A 528 -14.95 24.00 22.34
N ASN A 529 -16.04 24.68 22.66
CA ASN A 529 -16.01 25.81 23.58
C ASN A 529 -16.52 25.47 25.00
N ASP A 530 -16.82 24.20 25.28
CA ASP A 530 -17.14 23.75 26.62
C ASP A 530 -15.91 23.88 27.55
N PRO A 531 -15.91 24.74 28.55
CA PRO A 531 -14.75 24.95 29.41
C PRO A 531 -14.44 23.77 30.34
N GLU A 532 -15.46 22.95 30.67
CA GLU A 532 -15.30 21.79 31.52
C GLU A 532 -14.81 20.55 30.74
N HIS A 533 -15.10 20.47 29.45
CA HIS A 533 -14.75 19.35 28.57
C HIS A 533 -14.05 19.82 27.30
N PRO A 534 -12.86 20.41 27.40
CA PRO A 534 -12.18 20.98 26.24
C PRO A 534 -11.82 19.88 25.20
N VAL A 535 -12.11 20.17 23.92
CA VAL A 535 -11.82 19.28 22.78
C VAL A 535 -10.95 20.02 21.76
N LEU A 536 -9.89 19.38 21.30
CA LEU A 536 -9.01 19.88 20.24
C LEU A 536 -9.06 18.97 19.03
N PHE A 537 -9.17 19.55 17.85
CA PHE A 537 -9.07 18.84 16.58
C PHE A 537 -7.79 19.23 15.84
N PHE A 538 -7.03 18.22 15.43
CA PHE A 538 -5.85 18.39 14.60
C PHE A 538 -6.15 17.89 13.19
N PHE A 539 -5.96 18.77 12.20
CA PHE A 539 -6.00 18.44 10.79
C PHE A 539 -4.60 18.53 10.20
N SER A 540 -4.24 17.57 9.40
CA SER A 540 -2.96 17.59 8.67
C SER A 540 -3.08 16.76 7.40
N GLY A 541 -2.38 17.17 6.35
CA GLY A 541 -2.35 16.44 5.09
C GLY A 541 -2.09 17.32 3.89
N LYS A 542 -1.71 16.67 2.80
CA LYS A 542 -1.40 17.30 1.51
C LYS A 542 -2.48 16.98 0.50
N ALA A 543 -2.81 17.92 -0.37
CA ALA A 543 -3.55 17.67 -1.59
C ALA A 543 -2.58 17.58 -2.77
N HIS A 544 -2.88 16.71 -3.74
CA HIS A 544 -2.05 16.66 -4.95
C HIS A 544 -2.03 18.04 -5.62
N PRO A 545 -0.89 18.50 -6.16
CA PRO A 545 -0.80 19.84 -6.80
C PRO A 545 -1.79 20.07 -7.93
N ALA A 546 -2.26 19.02 -8.59
CA ALA A 546 -3.30 19.06 -9.62
C ALA A 546 -4.73 18.94 -9.06
N ASP A 547 -4.92 18.66 -7.76
CA ASP A 547 -6.24 18.49 -7.13
C ASP A 547 -6.69 19.80 -6.49
N GLY A 548 -7.32 20.65 -7.28
CA GLY A 548 -7.87 21.93 -6.82
C GLY A 548 -8.97 21.80 -5.77
N ALA A 549 -9.77 20.72 -5.82
CA ALA A 549 -10.82 20.45 -4.83
C ALA A 549 -10.24 20.10 -3.48
N GLY A 550 -9.22 19.23 -3.44
CA GLY A 550 -8.49 18.90 -2.22
C GLY A 550 -7.79 20.10 -1.61
N GLN A 551 -7.16 20.96 -2.41
CA GLN A 551 -6.55 22.21 -1.96
C GLN A 551 -7.60 23.18 -1.41
N GLY A 552 -8.77 23.25 -2.02
CA GLY A 552 -9.90 24.05 -1.54
C GLY A 552 -10.42 23.61 -0.17
N LEU A 553 -10.41 22.30 0.12
CA LEU A 553 -10.75 21.78 1.45
C LEU A 553 -9.73 22.20 2.51
N ILE A 554 -8.44 22.15 2.19
CA ILE A 554 -7.38 22.63 3.09
C ILE A 554 -7.59 24.11 3.43
N LYS A 555 -7.79 24.94 2.41
CA LYS A 555 -8.05 26.37 2.57
C LYS A 555 -9.27 26.64 3.45
N LYS A 556 -10.37 25.96 3.20
CA LYS A 556 -11.62 26.09 3.98
C LYS A 556 -11.40 25.75 5.46
N ILE A 557 -10.69 24.66 5.76
CA ILE A 557 -10.42 24.25 7.15
C ILE A 557 -9.50 25.26 7.81
N TYR A 558 -8.46 25.73 7.10
CA TYR A 558 -7.59 26.78 7.61
C TYR A 558 -8.35 28.06 7.95
N GLU A 559 -9.22 28.55 7.06
CA GLU A 559 -10.06 29.74 7.28
C GLU A 559 -10.96 29.58 8.51
N ILE A 560 -11.58 28.40 8.69
CA ILE A 560 -12.40 28.09 9.86
C ILE A 560 -11.54 28.09 11.13
N SER A 561 -10.34 27.53 11.08
CA SER A 561 -9.43 27.49 12.23
C SER A 561 -9.01 28.89 12.73
N GLN A 562 -9.11 29.89 11.85
CA GLN A 562 -8.76 31.28 12.18
C GLN A 562 -9.92 32.07 12.79
N ARG A 563 -11.15 31.51 12.83
CA ARG A 563 -12.28 32.19 13.47
C ARG A 563 -12.13 32.25 14.99
N PRO A 564 -12.62 33.31 15.67
CA PRO A 564 -12.46 33.48 17.10
C PRO A 564 -12.94 32.29 17.93
N GLU A 565 -14.04 31.65 17.54
CA GLU A 565 -14.64 30.50 18.22
C GLU A 565 -13.82 29.21 18.06
N PHE A 566 -12.97 29.11 17.03
CA PHE A 566 -12.19 27.93 16.73
C PHE A 566 -10.67 28.09 16.94
N LEU A 567 -10.20 29.31 17.13
CA LEU A 567 -8.77 29.57 17.28
C LEU A 567 -8.15 28.78 18.45
N GLY A 568 -7.16 27.95 18.17
CA GLY A 568 -6.50 27.08 19.14
C GLY A 568 -7.33 25.83 19.53
N LYS A 569 -8.42 25.53 18.83
CA LYS A 569 -9.30 24.37 19.04
C LYS A 569 -9.44 23.52 17.78
N ILE A 570 -9.48 24.16 16.62
CA ILE A 570 -9.32 23.53 15.29
C ILE A 570 -7.96 24.00 14.80
N ILE A 571 -7.03 23.07 14.61
CA ILE A 571 -5.64 23.38 14.32
C ILE A 571 -5.21 22.62 13.06
N PHE A 572 -4.73 23.36 12.05
CA PHE A 572 -4.13 22.76 10.86
C PHE A 572 -2.60 22.71 11.01
N LEU A 573 -2.02 21.51 10.86
CA LEU A 573 -0.59 21.29 10.91
C LEU A 573 -0.09 21.04 9.49
N GLU A 574 0.83 21.89 9.02
CA GLU A 574 1.40 21.83 7.69
C GLU A 574 2.39 20.67 7.55
N ASP A 575 2.59 20.26 6.30
CA ASP A 575 3.64 19.33 5.89
C ASP A 575 3.56 17.94 6.56
N TYR A 576 2.44 17.28 6.39
CA TYR A 576 2.26 15.93 6.90
C TYR A 576 3.30 14.97 6.30
N ASP A 577 4.20 14.52 7.13
CA ASP A 577 5.27 13.56 6.82
C ASP A 577 5.29 12.39 7.82
N MET A 578 6.24 11.45 7.68
CA MET A 578 6.35 10.31 8.59
C MET A 578 6.67 10.73 10.03
N GLN A 579 7.41 11.81 10.24
CA GLN A 579 7.78 12.28 11.58
C GLN A 579 6.56 12.85 12.30
N LEU A 580 5.80 13.73 11.64
CA LEU A 580 4.55 14.26 12.18
C LEU A 580 3.51 13.16 12.36
N ALA A 581 3.41 12.23 11.40
CA ALA A 581 2.51 11.09 11.49
C ALA A 581 2.76 10.26 12.75
N ARG A 582 4.01 9.91 13.05
CA ARG A 582 4.37 9.16 14.28
C ARG A 582 3.92 9.89 15.56
N ARG A 583 4.06 11.21 15.59
CA ARG A 583 3.63 12.04 16.73
C ARG A 583 2.12 12.06 16.88
N LEU A 584 1.38 12.18 15.78
CA LEU A 584 -0.07 12.24 15.79
C LEU A 584 -0.72 10.90 16.09
N VAL A 585 -0.30 9.80 15.45
CA VAL A 585 -0.87 8.46 15.67
C VAL A 585 -0.59 7.92 17.09
N SER A 586 0.37 8.49 17.81
CA SER A 586 0.67 8.15 19.20
C SER A 586 0.22 9.20 20.20
N GLY A 587 -0.02 10.44 19.76
CA GLY A 587 -0.25 11.59 20.65
C GLY A 587 -1.70 12.01 20.81
N VAL A 588 -2.57 11.83 19.82
CA VAL A 588 -4.02 12.14 19.97
C VAL A 588 -4.75 11.04 20.73
N ASP A 589 -5.97 11.31 21.20
CA ASP A 589 -6.79 10.31 21.89
C ASP A 589 -7.67 9.52 20.93
N ILE A 590 -8.15 10.18 19.87
CA ILE A 590 -9.01 9.59 18.83
C ILE A 590 -8.40 9.83 17.46
N TRP A 591 -8.43 8.80 16.65
CA TRP A 591 -8.12 8.85 15.23
C TRP A 591 -9.40 8.78 14.42
N MET A 592 -9.72 9.85 13.70
CA MET A 592 -10.98 10.00 12.97
C MET A 592 -10.80 9.79 11.47
N ASN A 593 -11.66 8.96 10.87
CA ASN A 593 -11.73 8.72 9.43
C ASN A 593 -13.18 8.76 8.94
N THR A 594 -13.45 9.58 7.92
CA THR A 594 -14.79 9.81 7.41
C THR A 594 -14.92 9.62 5.90
N PRO A 595 -14.39 8.52 5.31
CA PRO A 595 -14.45 8.31 3.88
C PRO A 595 -15.88 8.09 3.40
N THR A 596 -16.11 8.33 2.11
CA THR A 596 -17.33 7.89 1.43
C THR A 596 -17.20 6.39 1.12
N ARG A 597 -18.03 5.56 1.75
CA ARG A 597 -18.03 4.11 1.52
C ARG A 597 -18.52 3.79 0.10
N PRO A 598 -17.90 2.87 -0.65
CA PRO A 598 -16.77 2.00 -0.32
C PRO A 598 -15.43 2.49 -0.93
N LEU A 599 -15.15 3.77 -0.91
CA LEU A 599 -14.03 4.38 -1.64
C LEU A 599 -12.68 4.33 -0.89
N GLU A 600 -12.67 3.95 0.39
CA GLU A 600 -11.43 3.66 1.12
C GLU A 600 -11.06 2.19 0.91
N ALA A 601 -10.04 1.92 0.11
CA ALA A 601 -9.64 0.54 -0.21
C ALA A 601 -9.21 -0.24 1.05
N SER A 602 -8.42 0.35 1.91
CA SER A 602 -8.05 -0.20 3.22
C SER A 602 -8.00 0.88 4.28
N GLY A 603 -7.10 1.87 4.13
CA GLY A 603 -6.63 2.71 5.21
C GLY A 603 -5.66 1.93 6.11
N THR A 604 -4.68 2.61 6.67
CA THR A 604 -3.69 2.00 7.59
C THR A 604 -3.38 2.93 8.76
N SER A 605 -3.83 4.18 8.71
CA SER A 605 -3.50 5.16 9.77
C SER A 605 -4.18 4.83 11.09
N GLY A 606 -5.40 4.33 11.07
CA GLY A 606 -6.11 3.85 12.26
C GLY A 606 -5.43 2.63 12.89
N GLU A 607 -4.88 1.73 12.09
CA GLU A 607 -4.11 0.57 12.57
C GLU A 607 -2.85 0.98 13.34
N LYS A 608 -2.16 2.05 12.88
CA LYS A 608 -1.02 2.64 13.61
C LYS A 608 -1.45 3.24 14.94
N ALA A 609 -2.61 3.87 14.96
CA ALA A 609 -3.19 4.48 16.17
C ALA A 609 -3.51 3.42 17.22
N GLU A 610 -4.13 2.29 16.82
CA GLU A 610 -4.53 1.20 17.71
C GLU A 610 -3.38 0.71 18.60
N MET A 611 -2.20 0.46 18.04
CA MET A 611 -1.05 -0.05 18.80
C MET A 611 -0.38 0.99 19.71
N ASN A 612 -0.83 2.24 19.65
CA ASN A 612 -0.42 3.35 20.50
C ASN A 612 -1.49 3.78 21.52
N GLY A 613 -2.54 2.99 21.68
CA GLY A 613 -3.64 3.31 22.59
C GLY A 613 -4.46 4.54 22.15
N VAL A 614 -4.43 4.86 20.86
CA VAL A 614 -5.29 5.86 20.23
C VAL A 614 -6.49 5.15 19.63
N VAL A 615 -7.69 5.59 20.00
CA VAL A 615 -8.92 4.87 19.66
C VAL A 615 -9.46 5.32 18.31
N ASN A 616 -9.91 4.37 17.49
CA ASN A 616 -10.42 4.67 16.15
C ASN A 616 -11.90 5.05 16.17
N LEU A 617 -12.24 6.14 15.47
CA LEU A 617 -13.59 6.57 15.15
C LEU A 617 -13.71 6.69 13.62
N SER A 618 -14.45 5.81 12.99
CA SER A 618 -14.49 5.78 11.52
C SER A 618 -15.82 5.30 10.96
N VAL A 619 -16.10 5.73 9.74
CA VAL A 619 -17.06 5.06 8.86
C VAL A 619 -16.62 3.60 8.69
N LEU A 620 -17.60 2.68 8.60
CA LEU A 620 -17.36 1.26 8.31
C LEU A 620 -16.96 1.09 6.83
N ASP A 621 -15.70 1.42 6.53
CA ASP A 621 -15.07 1.30 5.22
C ASP A 621 -13.64 0.76 5.35
N GLY A 622 -13.08 0.21 4.28
CA GLY A 622 -11.76 -0.38 4.28
C GLY A 622 -11.56 -1.43 5.39
N TRP A 623 -10.44 -1.33 6.12
CA TRP A 623 -10.09 -2.26 7.19
C TRP A 623 -11.07 -2.22 8.38
N TRP A 624 -11.72 -1.06 8.63
CA TRP A 624 -12.60 -0.91 9.80
C TRP A 624 -13.89 -1.74 9.73
N VAL A 625 -14.31 -2.16 8.53
CA VAL A 625 -15.40 -3.14 8.36
C VAL A 625 -15.09 -4.46 9.05
N GLU A 626 -13.83 -4.86 9.03
CA GLU A 626 -13.33 -6.09 9.64
C GLU A 626 -12.83 -5.86 11.07
N GLY A 627 -12.24 -4.68 11.33
CA GLY A 627 -11.54 -4.35 12.55
C GLY A 627 -12.44 -3.90 13.69
N TYR A 628 -13.59 -3.31 13.40
CA TYR A 628 -14.47 -2.79 14.43
C TYR A 628 -14.91 -3.85 15.42
N ARG A 629 -14.78 -3.54 16.70
CA ARG A 629 -15.30 -4.30 17.84
C ARG A 629 -16.00 -3.34 18.79
N GLU A 630 -17.20 -3.73 19.26
CA GLU A 630 -17.92 -2.97 20.28
C GLU A 630 -17.08 -2.86 21.55
N GLY A 631 -16.99 -1.65 22.11
CA GLY A 631 -16.16 -1.37 23.28
C GLY A 631 -14.65 -1.25 23.03
N ALA A 632 -14.22 -1.26 21.76
CA ALA A 632 -12.82 -1.09 21.36
C ALA A 632 -12.61 0.07 20.38
N GLY A 633 -13.63 0.86 20.13
CA GLY A 633 -13.63 2.03 19.24
C GLY A 633 -15.04 2.38 18.84
N TRP A 634 -15.17 3.36 17.94
CA TRP A 634 -16.47 3.82 17.46
C TRP A 634 -16.57 3.70 15.94
N ALA A 635 -17.76 3.29 15.51
CA ALA A 635 -18.13 3.23 14.10
C ALA A 635 -19.41 4.02 13.85
N LEU A 636 -19.52 4.60 12.68
CA LEU A 636 -20.82 5.07 12.21
C LEU A 636 -21.62 3.82 11.87
N PRO A 637 -22.76 3.57 12.53
CA PRO A 637 -23.42 2.25 12.49
C PRO A 637 -24.09 1.94 11.15
N GLU A 638 -24.32 2.97 10.32
CA GLU A 638 -25.02 2.78 9.06
C GLU A 638 -24.07 2.17 8.02
N LYS A 639 -24.40 0.98 7.57
CA LYS A 639 -23.69 0.28 6.49
C LYS A 639 -24.26 0.59 5.11
N ARG A 640 -25.41 1.25 5.03
CA ARG A 640 -26.01 1.64 3.77
C ARG A 640 -25.33 2.89 3.23
N THR A 641 -25.22 2.94 1.92
CA THR A 641 -24.90 4.14 1.17
C THR A 641 -26.18 4.68 0.55
N TYR A 642 -26.44 5.97 0.70
CA TYR A 642 -27.55 6.64 0.05
C TYR A 642 -27.07 7.24 -1.27
N GLU A 643 -27.91 7.20 -2.29
CA GLU A 643 -27.60 7.79 -3.60
C GLU A 643 -27.37 9.30 -3.50
N ASN A 644 -28.09 9.98 -2.58
CA ASN A 644 -27.90 11.40 -2.34
C ASN A 644 -26.74 11.62 -1.35
N GLN A 645 -25.58 11.99 -1.87
CA GLN A 645 -24.36 12.23 -1.09
C GLN A 645 -24.54 13.33 -0.02
N ALA A 646 -25.29 14.41 -0.33
CA ALA A 646 -25.52 15.49 0.63
C ALA A 646 -26.35 15.01 1.83
N TYR A 647 -27.32 14.13 1.59
CA TYR A 647 -28.10 13.50 2.63
C TYR A 647 -27.24 12.55 3.48
N GLN A 648 -26.40 11.74 2.84
CA GLN A 648 -25.44 10.87 3.54
C GLN A 648 -24.50 11.69 4.43
N ASP A 649 -23.98 12.80 3.92
CA ASP A 649 -23.07 13.67 4.67
C ASP A 649 -23.75 14.28 5.90
N GLN A 650 -25.01 14.72 5.79
CA GLN A 650 -25.77 15.23 6.94
C GLN A 650 -26.00 14.16 8.00
N LEU A 651 -26.36 12.95 7.60
CA LEU A 651 -26.58 11.83 8.51
C LEU A 651 -25.29 11.43 9.23
N ASP A 652 -24.20 11.27 8.49
CA ASP A 652 -22.90 10.90 9.05
C ASP A 652 -22.36 11.98 10.00
N ALA A 653 -22.50 13.27 9.63
CA ALA A 653 -22.10 14.36 10.51
C ALA A 653 -22.90 14.39 11.80
N ALA A 654 -24.24 14.25 11.72
CA ALA A 654 -25.09 14.19 12.90
C ALA A 654 -24.74 13.00 13.80
N THR A 655 -24.38 11.86 13.24
CA THR A 655 -23.92 10.68 13.99
C THR A 655 -22.61 10.96 14.71
N ILE A 656 -21.64 11.60 14.05
CA ILE A 656 -20.37 11.99 14.68
C ILE A 656 -20.60 12.92 15.87
N TYR A 657 -21.41 13.97 15.69
CA TYR A 657 -21.72 14.88 16.81
C TYR A 657 -22.42 14.16 17.96
N GLY A 658 -23.38 13.28 17.65
CA GLY A 658 -24.06 12.48 18.65
C GLY A 658 -23.12 11.57 19.43
N LEU A 659 -22.18 10.90 18.77
CA LEU A 659 -21.16 10.08 19.43
C LEU A 659 -20.23 10.92 20.30
N LEU A 660 -19.81 12.09 19.85
CA LEU A 660 -18.98 13.00 20.64
C LEU A 660 -19.70 13.48 21.90
N GLU A 661 -20.93 13.96 21.76
CA GLU A 661 -21.70 14.56 22.86
C GLU A 661 -22.18 13.54 23.89
N ASN A 662 -22.60 12.35 23.46
CA ASN A 662 -23.30 11.39 24.32
C ASN A 662 -22.41 10.26 24.83
N ASP A 663 -21.34 9.91 24.13
CA ASP A 663 -20.48 8.76 24.47
C ASP A 663 -19.03 9.16 24.74
N ILE A 664 -18.37 9.77 23.77
CA ILE A 664 -16.92 9.94 23.76
C ILE A 664 -16.47 10.96 24.80
N ILE A 665 -17.02 12.19 24.77
CA ILE A 665 -16.63 13.26 25.69
C ILE A 665 -17.01 12.88 27.12
N PRO A 666 -18.23 12.42 27.43
CA PRO A 666 -18.59 11.99 28.79
C PRO A 666 -17.68 10.89 29.31
N MET A 667 -17.36 9.88 28.52
CA MET A 667 -16.49 8.77 28.91
C MET A 667 -15.07 9.24 29.22
N TYR A 668 -14.50 10.09 28.35
CA TYR A 668 -13.13 10.59 28.51
C TYR A 668 -12.99 11.44 29.77
N TYR A 669 -13.99 12.25 30.13
CA TYR A 669 -13.98 13.15 31.29
C TYR A 669 -14.54 12.54 32.55
N ASN A 670 -15.07 11.32 32.54
CA ASN A 670 -15.48 10.58 33.73
C ASN A 670 -14.26 10.11 34.53
N ARG A 671 -13.65 11.04 35.30
CA ARG A 671 -12.43 10.79 36.06
C ARG A 671 -12.72 10.16 37.41
N ASN A 672 -12.00 9.11 37.75
CA ASN A 672 -12.02 8.51 39.09
C ASN A 672 -11.19 9.36 40.09
N LYS A 673 -11.15 8.93 41.34
CA LYS A 673 -10.39 9.62 42.42
C LYS A 673 -8.88 9.71 42.14
N LYS A 674 -8.34 8.89 41.24
CA LYS A 674 -6.93 8.89 40.85
C LYS A 674 -6.66 9.77 39.62
N GLY A 675 -7.68 10.42 39.06
CA GLY A 675 -7.57 11.40 37.99
C GLY A 675 -7.55 10.83 36.55
N TYR A 676 -7.91 9.54 36.36
CA TYR A 676 -8.04 8.94 35.05
C TYR A 676 -9.43 8.35 34.79
N SER A 677 -9.80 8.17 33.53
CA SER A 677 -11.03 7.47 33.14
C SER A 677 -10.77 5.97 33.01
N ALA A 678 -11.37 5.18 33.89
CA ALA A 678 -11.25 3.71 33.83
C ALA A 678 -11.95 3.13 32.60
N ASP A 679 -13.09 3.69 32.20
CA ASP A 679 -13.83 3.27 31.00
C ASP A 679 -13.03 3.54 29.74
N TRP A 680 -12.35 4.69 29.66
CA TRP A 680 -11.46 5.02 28.55
C TRP A 680 -10.28 4.05 28.46
N VAL A 681 -9.62 3.75 29.58
CA VAL A 681 -8.53 2.78 29.66
C VAL A 681 -8.98 1.40 29.21
N LYS A 682 -10.21 1.01 29.59
CA LYS A 682 -10.79 -0.26 29.15
C LYS A 682 -10.95 -0.32 27.62
N VAL A 683 -11.43 0.76 26.99
CA VAL A 683 -11.51 0.84 25.52
C VAL A 683 -10.13 0.72 24.88
N ILE A 684 -9.12 1.40 25.43
CA ILE A 684 -7.73 1.28 24.95
C ILE A 684 -7.24 -0.18 25.03
N LYS A 685 -7.42 -0.83 26.17
CA LYS A 685 -6.99 -2.23 26.34
C LYS A 685 -7.72 -3.19 25.42
N ASN A 686 -9.02 -3.00 25.24
CA ASN A 686 -9.82 -3.78 24.29
C ASN A 686 -9.31 -3.59 22.87
N SER A 687 -9.03 -2.36 22.45
CA SER A 687 -8.50 -2.02 21.14
C SER A 687 -7.16 -2.71 20.89
N ILE A 688 -6.22 -2.58 21.82
CA ILE A 688 -4.90 -3.20 21.72
C ILE A 688 -5.00 -4.73 21.72
N SER A 689 -5.83 -5.34 22.57
CA SER A 689 -5.88 -6.81 22.70
C SER A 689 -6.65 -7.51 21.58
N THR A 690 -7.69 -6.87 21.03
CA THR A 690 -8.62 -7.55 20.11
C THR A 690 -8.57 -7.06 18.66
N ILE A 691 -7.94 -5.91 18.40
CA ILE A 691 -7.84 -5.33 17.08
C ILE A 691 -6.39 -5.33 16.57
N ALA A 692 -5.46 -4.77 17.32
CA ALA A 692 -4.08 -4.58 16.87
C ALA A 692 -3.37 -5.85 16.36
N PRO A 693 -3.56 -7.06 16.93
CA PRO A 693 -2.93 -8.30 16.43
C PRO A 693 -3.21 -8.60 14.96
N HIS A 694 -4.42 -8.29 14.52
CA HIS A 694 -4.90 -8.59 13.18
C HIS A 694 -4.37 -7.63 12.10
N TYR A 695 -3.75 -6.51 12.50
CA TYR A 695 -3.31 -5.45 11.57
C TYR A 695 -1.83 -5.13 11.69
N THR A 696 -1.03 -6.09 12.13
CA THR A 696 0.44 -6.00 12.04
C THR A 696 0.91 -6.35 10.64
N MET A 697 2.02 -5.77 10.22
CA MET A 697 2.65 -6.12 8.94
C MET A 697 3.13 -7.58 8.92
N LYS A 698 3.49 -8.12 10.10
CA LYS A 698 3.82 -9.55 10.25
C LYS A 698 2.67 -10.45 9.79
N ARG A 699 1.45 -10.20 10.25
CA ARG A 699 0.26 -10.94 9.81
C ARG A 699 0.03 -10.75 8.31
N GLN A 700 0.15 -9.53 7.78
CA GLN A 700 -0.03 -9.27 6.35
C GLN A 700 0.99 -10.04 5.50
N LEU A 701 2.27 -10.01 5.89
CA LEU A 701 3.33 -10.73 5.18
C LEU A 701 3.08 -12.24 5.18
N ASP A 702 2.71 -12.80 6.33
CA ASP A 702 2.40 -14.23 6.45
C ASP A 702 1.19 -14.61 5.59
N ASP A 703 0.13 -13.80 5.56
CA ASP A 703 -1.04 -14.00 4.69
C ASP A 703 -0.65 -14.04 3.19
N TYR A 704 0.27 -13.17 2.74
CA TYR A 704 0.76 -13.23 1.36
C TYR A 704 1.52 -14.52 1.06
N PHE A 705 2.36 -15.00 1.99
CA PHE A 705 3.06 -16.26 1.82
C PHE A 705 2.12 -17.46 1.82
N ASP A 706 1.15 -17.49 2.73
CA ASP A 706 0.26 -18.63 2.90
C ASP A 706 -0.81 -18.70 1.78
N ARG A 707 -1.35 -17.54 1.36
CA ARG A 707 -2.43 -17.51 0.37
C ARG A 707 -1.93 -17.49 -1.07
N PHE A 708 -0.75 -16.91 -1.34
CA PHE A 708 -0.26 -16.68 -2.70
C PHE A 708 1.16 -17.19 -2.94
N TYR A 709 2.18 -16.56 -2.41
CA TYR A 709 3.56 -16.77 -2.83
C TYR A 709 4.03 -18.22 -2.80
N ASN A 710 3.80 -18.95 -1.70
CA ASN A 710 4.28 -20.33 -1.59
C ASN A 710 3.56 -21.26 -2.59
N ARG A 711 2.27 -21.06 -2.79
CA ARG A 711 1.46 -21.83 -3.74
C ARG A 711 1.88 -21.57 -5.18
N GLU A 712 2.04 -20.29 -5.54
CA GLU A 712 2.49 -19.88 -6.87
C GLU A 712 3.91 -20.39 -7.15
N ALA A 713 4.83 -20.28 -6.20
CA ALA A 713 6.21 -20.76 -6.36
C ALA A 713 6.26 -22.28 -6.59
N LEU A 714 5.44 -23.06 -5.89
CA LEU A 714 5.34 -24.51 -6.11
C LEU A 714 4.84 -24.82 -7.52
N ARG A 715 3.81 -24.10 -8.00
CA ARG A 715 3.30 -24.24 -9.35
C ARG A 715 4.35 -23.83 -10.40
N PHE A 716 4.99 -22.69 -10.20
CA PHE A 716 6.03 -22.18 -11.10
C PHE A 716 7.18 -23.18 -11.23
N LYS A 717 7.64 -23.74 -10.12
CA LYS A 717 8.67 -24.77 -10.11
C LYS A 717 8.25 -26.00 -10.92
N LYS A 718 7.01 -26.47 -10.74
CA LYS A 718 6.47 -27.59 -11.49
C LYS A 718 6.40 -27.32 -13.01
N LEU A 719 6.04 -26.09 -13.39
CA LEU A 719 6.01 -25.68 -14.81
C LEU A 719 7.40 -25.61 -15.46
N GLN A 720 8.45 -25.40 -14.65
CA GLN A 720 9.84 -25.36 -15.15
C GLN A 720 10.46 -26.75 -15.33
N GLU A 721 9.89 -27.79 -14.74
CA GLU A 721 10.43 -29.15 -14.81
C GLU A 721 10.40 -29.71 -16.24
N ASN A 722 11.36 -30.58 -16.56
CA ASN A 722 11.43 -31.32 -17.81
C ASN A 722 11.34 -30.43 -19.06
N ASP A 723 12.14 -29.38 -19.10
CA ASP A 723 12.17 -28.40 -20.20
C ASP A 723 10.78 -27.78 -20.46
N TYR A 724 10.14 -27.34 -19.41
CA TYR A 724 8.83 -26.65 -19.42
C TYR A 724 7.67 -27.53 -19.98
N ARG A 725 7.77 -28.84 -19.86
CA ARG A 725 6.80 -29.76 -20.48
C ARG A 725 5.36 -29.43 -20.11
N LEU A 726 5.06 -29.25 -18.82
CA LEU A 726 3.70 -28.96 -18.38
C LEU A 726 3.19 -27.62 -18.94
N ALA A 727 4.02 -26.59 -18.99
CA ALA A 727 3.64 -25.31 -19.59
C ALA A 727 3.34 -25.46 -21.09
N LYS A 728 4.15 -26.23 -21.81
CA LYS A 728 3.93 -26.55 -23.23
C LYS A 728 2.63 -27.34 -23.44
N ASP A 729 2.36 -28.33 -22.58
CA ASP A 729 1.15 -29.17 -22.67
C ASP A 729 -0.13 -28.34 -22.40
N ILE A 730 -0.10 -27.42 -21.41
CA ILE A 730 -1.24 -26.55 -21.10
C ILE A 730 -1.46 -25.53 -22.23
N ALA A 731 -0.42 -24.94 -22.78
CA ALA A 731 -0.53 -24.00 -23.89
C ALA A 731 -1.14 -24.68 -25.12
N LEU A 732 -0.65 -25.87 -25.47
CA LEU A 732 -1.20 -26.65 -26.58
C LEU A 732 -2.66 -27.04 -26.34
N TRP A 733 -3.01 -27.44 -25.11
CA TRP A 733 -4.39 -27.75 -24.76
C TRP A 733 -5.31 -26.52 -24.92
N LYS A 734 -4.89 -25.35 -24.46
CA LYS A 734 -5.65 -24.09 -24.63
C LYS A 734 -5.85 -23.75 -26.11
N GLU A 735 -4.82 -23.87 -26.93
CA GLU A 735 -4.89 -23.63 -28.37
C GLU A 735 -5.87 -24.62 -29.05
N THR A 736 -5.78 -25.91 -28.75
CA THR A 736 -6.64 -26.94 -29.29
C THR A 736 -8.11 -26.74 -28.89
N VAL A 737 -8.37 -26.39 -27.64
CA VAL A 737 -9.74 -26.12 -27.17
C VAL A 737 -10.29 -24.86 -27.82
N ALA A 738 -9.50 -23.78 -27.92
CA ALA A 738 -9.92 -22.53 -28.55
C ALA A 738 -10.33 -22.73 -30.01
N GLU A 739 -9.55 -23.52 -30.76
CA GLU A 739 -9.84 -23.84 -32.18
C GLU A 739 -11.16 -24.60 -32.36
N ARG A 740 -11.52 -25.47 -31.41
CA ARG A 740 -12.68 -26.38 -31.53
C ARG A 740 -13.88 -25.97 -30.68
N TRP A 741 -13.75 -24.96 -29.86
CA TRP A 741 -14.79 -24.60 -28.89
C TRP A 741 -16.15 -24.32 -29.51
N ASP A 742 -16.17 -23.68 -30.67
CA ASP A 742 -17.40 -23.33 -31.38
C ASP A 742 -18.07 -24.50 -32.07
N GLU A 743 -17.33 -25.57 -32.31
CA GLU A 743 -17.82 -26.81 -32.92
C GLU A 743 -18.56 -27.72 -31.92
N ILE A 744 -18.32 -27.53 -30.60
CA ILE A 744 -18.96 -28.28 -29.51
C ILE A 744 -20.45 -27.98 -29.50
N HIS A 745 -21.28 -28.99 -29.53
CA HIS A 745 -22.73 -28.85 -29.54
C HIS A 745 -23.45 -29.90 -28.72
N VAL A 746 -24.68 -29.53 -28.29
CA VAL A 746 -25.57 -30.42 -27.56
C VAL A 746 -26.27 -31.36 -28.56
N VAL A 747 -26.13 -32.66 -28.37
CA VAL A 747 -26.78 -33.65 -29.18
C VAL A 747 -28.19 -33.97 -28.64
N SER A 748 -28.33 -34.05 -27.31
CA SER A 748 -29.59 -34.22 -26.64
C SER A 748 -29.55 -33.71 -25.21
N LYS A 749 -30.71 -33.32 -24.69
CA LYS A 749 -30.85 -32.87 -23.30
C LYS A 749 -32.15 -33.34 -22.68
N ASP A 750 -32.12 -33.56 -21.36
CA ASP A 750 -33.30 -33.69 -20.52
C ASP A 750 -33.18 -32.65 -19.40
N THR A 751 -33.94 -31.57 -19.53
CA THR A 751 -34.01 -30.41 -18.62
C THR A 751 -35.40 -30.19 -18.10
N SER A 752 -36.25 -31.25 -18.06
CA SER A 752 -37.65 -31.18 -17.68
C SER A 752 -37.88 -30.46 -16.33
N LEU A 753 -36.93 -30.54 -15.41
CA LEU A 753 -37.00 -29.80 -14.14
C LEU A 753 -37.08 -28.27 -14.34
N LEU A 754 -36.40 -27.73 -15.32
CA LEU A 754 -36.39 -26.28 -15.60
C LEU A 754 -37.69 -25.81 -16.22
N ASP A 755 -38.36 -26.68 -16.95
CA ASP A 755 -39.64 -26.36 -17.62
C ASP A 755 -40.86 -26.53 -16.68
N THR A 756 -40.82 -27.56 -15.83
CA THR A 756 -41.99 -27.95 -15.00
C THR A 756 -41.89 -27.50 -13.54
N GLY A 757 -40.68 -27.05 -13.12
CA GLY A 757 -40.42 -26.79 -11.72
C GLY A 757 -40.24 -28.07 -10.89
N GLY A 758 -39.85 -27.88 -9.62
CA GLY A 758 -39.59 -28.97 -8.67
C GLY A 758 -40.22 -28.75 -7.31
N GLU A 759 -40.20 -29.79 -6.50
CA GLU A 759 -40.65 -29.77 -5.10
C GLU A 759 -39.44 -30.00 -4.19
N THR A 760 -39.41 -29.34 -3.05
CA THR A 760 -38.35 -29.52 -2.03
C THR A 760 -38.28 -30.97 -1.57
N GLY A 761 -37.06 -31.50 -1.42
CA GLY A 761 -36.81 -32.86 -0.95
C GLY A 761 -37.05 -33.97 -1.99
N LYS A 762 -37.44 -33.62 -3.23
CA LYS A 762 -37.51 -34.58 -4.36
C LYS A 762 -36.23 -34.51 -5.19
N LYS A 763 -35.80 -35.67 -5.71
CA LYS A 763 -34.68 -35.80 -6.59
C LYS A 763 -35.09 -35.74 -8.04
N TYR A 764 -34.43 -34.90 -8.80
CA TYR A 764 -34.63 -34.75 -10.23
C TYR A 764 -33.30 -34.99 -10.93
N THR A 765 -33.32 -35.71 -12.02
CA THR A 765 -32.12 -35.97 -12.82
C THR A 765 -32.16 -35.11 -14.08
N MET A 766 -31.10 -34.36 -14.28
CA MET A 766 -30.88 -33.64 -15.54
C MET A 766 -29.74 -34.29 -16.32
N GLN A 767 -29.86 -34.34 -17.64
CA GLN A 767 -28.89 -35.00 -18.49
C GLN A 767 -28.63 -34.19 -19.75
N TYR A 768 -27.36 -34.18 -20.18
CA TYR A 768 -26.92 -33.65 -21.47
C TYR A 768 -26.03 -34.67 -22.15
N VAL A 769 -26.16 -34.76 -23.45
CA VAL A 769 -25.20 -35.45 -24.33
C VAL A 769 -24.53 -34.40 -25.19
N ILE A 770 -23.21 -34.26 -25.04
CA ILE A 770 -22.39 -33.27 -25.71
C ILE A 770 -21.43 -33.99 -26.67
N ASP A 771 -21.36 -33.51 -27.89
CA ASP A 771 -20.28 -33.89 -28.82
C ASP A 771 -19.10 -32.96 -28.59
N GLU A 772 -18.03 -33.46 -27.94
CA GLU A 772 -16.82 -32.68 -27.58
C GLU A 772 -15.83 -32.54 -28.74
N GLN A 773 -16.17 -33.03 -29.96
CA GLN A 773 -15.34 -32.88 -31.16
C GLN A 773 -13.87 -33.33 -30.98
N GLY A 774 -13.66 -34.38 -30.19
CA GLY A 774 -12.33 -34.98 -29.97
C GLY A 774 -11.46 -34.22 -28.94
N LEU A 775 -12.08 -33.51 -28.02
CA LEU A 775 -11.36 -32.80 -26.94
C LEU A 775 -11.13 -33.64 -25.69
N ASP A 776 -11.57 -34.88 -25.66
CA ASP A 776 -11.26 -35.90 -24.63
C ASP A 776 -11.47 -35.43 -23.17
N ASP A 777 -12.72 -35.21 -22.76
CA ASP A 777 -13.14 -34.79 -21.41
C ASP A 777 -12.60 -33.36 -21.05
N ALA A 778 -12.46 -32.48 -22.04
CA ALA A 778 -12.05 -31.10 -21.85
C ALA A 778 -13.21 -30.15 -21.46
N VAL A 779 -14.44 -30.68 -21.37
CA VAL A 779 -15.65 -29.89 -21.11
C VAL A 779 -16.22 -30.19 -19.71
N GLY A 780 -16.64 -29.17 -19.02
CA GLY A 780 -17.41 -29.22 -17.80
C GLY A 780 -18.81 -28.61 -17.99
N LEU A 781 -19.82 -29.17 -17.33
CA LEU A 781 -21.15 -28.59 -17.26
C LEU A 781 -21.54 -28.33 -15.83
N GLU A 782 -22.32 -27.26 -15.60
CA GLU A 782 -22.87 -26.92 -14.29
C GLU A 782 -24.19 -26.17 -14.42
N LEU A 783 -25.12 -26.49 -13.51
CA LEU A 783 -26.36 -25.75 -13.35
C LEU A 783 -26.07 -24.54 -12.43
N VAL A 784 -26.23 -23.34 -12.96
CA VAL A 784 -26.13 -22.09 -12.22
C VAL A 784 -27.54 -21.60 -11.92
N SER A 785 -27.84 -21.40 -10.66
CA SER A 785 -29.12 -20.85 -10.20
C SER A 785 -28.92 -19.52 -9.50
N LEU A 786 -29.70 -18.53 -9.91
CA LEU A 786 -29.70 -17.16 -9.38
C LEU A 786 -30.95 -16.92 -8.55
N LYS A 787 -30.80 -16.20 -7.44
CA LYS A 787 -31.91 -15.70 -6.64
C LYS A 787 -32.03 -14.19 -6.83
N SER A 788 -33.27 -13.72 -7.06
CA SER A 788 -33.52 -12.28 -7.14
C SER A 788 -33.36 -11.65 -5.76
N ASN A 789 -32.54 -10.61 -5.67
CA ASN A 789 -32.50 -9.75 -4.50
C ASN A 789 -33.65 -8.76 -4.58
N THR A 790 -34.64 -8.89 -3.69
CA THR A 790 -35.83 -8.03 -3.68
C THR A 790 -35.58 -6.58 -3.28
N SER A 791 -34.40 -6.27 -2.77
CA SER A 791 -34.00 -4.92 -2.36
C SER A 791 -33.19 -4.18 -3.41
N THR A 792 -32.60 -4.88 -4.37
CA THR A 792 -31.89 -4.36 -5.52
C THR A 792 -32.29 -5.20 -6.71
N ASP A 793 -32.45 -4.67 -7.90
CA ASP A 793 -32.73 -5.47 -9.12
C ASP A 793 -31.57 -6.45 -9.49
N ASP A 794 -30.62 -6.66 -8.59
CA ASP A 794 -29.47 -7.52 -8.76
C ASP A 794 -29.82 -8.99 -8.50
N HIS A 795 -29.16 -9.87 -9.23
CA HIS A 795 -29.24 -11.32 -9.06
C HIS A 795 -27.94 -11.80 -8.42
N GLU A 796 -28.07 -12.60 -7.37
CA GLU A 796 -26.95 -13.26 -6.72
C GLU A 796 -26.91 -14.74 -7.10
N VAL A 797 -25.72 -15.30 -7.24
CA VAL A 797 -25.56 -16.75 -7.43
C VAL A 797 -26.01 -17.46 -6.16
N TYR A 798 -27.10 -18.20 -6.30
CA TYR A 798 -27.64 -19.01 -5.20
C TYR A 798 -26.91 -20.36 -5.10
N SER A 799 -26.70 -21.03 -6.23
CA SER A 799 -25.99 -22.31 -6.27
C SER A 799 -25.37 -22.58 -7.63
N VAL A 800 -24.23 -23.29 -7.61
CA VAL A 800 -23.57 -23.85 -8.78
C VAL A 800 -23.43 -25.34 -8.55
N ARG A 801 -24.07 -26.18 -9.39
CA ARG A 801 -24.09 -27.63 -9.23
C ARG A 801 -23.49 -28.30 -10.45
N PRO A 802 -22.31 -28.96 -10.32
CA PRO A 802 -21.64 -29.58 -11.44
C PRO A 802 -22.36 -30.85 -11.90
N PHE A 803 -22.36 -31.10 -13.21
CA PHE A 803 -22.70 -32.37 -13.80
C PHE A 803 -21.49 -33.30 -13.72
N LYS A 804 -21.79 -34.61 -13.63
CA LYS A 804 -20.76 -35.66 -13.68
C LYS A 804 -20.84 -36.40 -15.02
N VAL A 805 -19.71 -36.75 -15.56
CA VAL A 805 -19.64 -37.62 -16.72
C VAL A 805 -20.13 -39.04 -16.30
N LYS A 806 -21.19 -39.50 -16.92
CA LYS A 806 -21.79 -40.84 -16.69
C LYS A 806 -21.13 -41.89 -17.58
N GLY A 807 -20.74 -41.49 -18.78
CA GLY A 807 -20.06 -42.30 -19.76
C GLY A 807 -19.88 -41.58 -21.07
N HIS A 808 -19.16 -42.18 -22.01
CA HIS A 808 -18.97 -41.63 -23.35
C HIS A 808 -18.94 -42.73 -24.40
N GLU A 809 -19.35 -42.40 -25.64
CA GLU A 809 -19.21 -43.21 -26.83
C GLU A 809 -18.55 -42.39 -27.92
N GLY A 810 -17.25 -42.62 -28.17
CA GLY A 810 -16.46 -41.76 -29.03
C GLY A 810 -16.39 -40.34 -28.48
N ASN A 811 -16.76 -39.35 -29.28
CA ASN A 811 -16.80 -37.94 -28.89
C ASN A 811 -18.06 -37.53 -28.10
N LEU A 812 -19.03 -38.43 -27.95
CA LEU A 812 -20.30 -38.13 -27.28
C LEU A 812 -20.18 -38.41 -25.79
N TYR A 813 -20.14 -37.37 -24.98
CA TYR A 813 -20.07 -37.43 -23.53
C TYR A 813 -21.46 -37.22 -22.92
N THR A 814 -21.85 -38.11 -22.02
CA THR A 814 -23.13 -38.05 -21.28
C THR A 814 -22.86 -37.45 -19.91
N PHE A 815 -23.42 -36.28 -19.64
CA PHE A 815 -23.34 -35.55 -18.37
C PHE A 815 -24.65 -35.71 -17.60
N GLU A 816 -24.57 -35.96 -16.31
CA GLU A 816 -25.70 -36.12 -15.43
C GLU A 816 -25.54 -35.33 -14.12
N ALA A 817 -26.58 -34.63 -13.71
CA ALA A 817 -26.69 -34.02 -12.40
C ALA A 817 -27.99 -34.45 -11.71
N VAL A 818 -27.89 -34.79 -10.42
CA VAL A 818 -29.05 -35.02 -9.55
C VAL A 818 -29.28 -33.77 -8.72
N ILE A 819 -30.43 -33.13 -8.91
CA ILE A 819 -30.84 -31.90 -8.26
C ILE A 819 -31.90 -32.23 -7.21
N GLU A 820 -31.64 -31.88 -5.97
CA GLU A 820 -32.58 -31.97 -4.87
C GLU A 820 -32.81 -30.58 -4.30
N PRO A 821 -33.89 -29.86 -4.65
CA PRO A 821 -34.16 -28.55 -4.11
C PRO A 821 -34.36 -28.60 -2.59
N ASP A 822 -33.69 -27.76 -1.87
CA ASP A 822 -33.73 -27.66 -0.41
C ASP A 822 -34.59 -26.48 0.09
N VAL A 823 -34.76 -25.46 -0.76
CA VAL A 823 -35.52 -24.25 -0.45
C VAL A 823 -36.54 -23.96 -1.53
N ALA A 824 -37.77 -23.63 -1.10
CA ALA A 824 -38.82 -23.17 -1.98
C ALA A 824 -38.61 -21.72 -2.43
N GLY A 825 -38.84 -21.43 -3.69
CA GLY A 825 -38.70 -20.09 -4.26
C GLY A 825 -38.65 -20.08 -5.77
N ALA A 826 -38.57 -18.91 -6.37
CA ALA A 826 -38.35 -18.72 -7.79
C ALA A 826 -36.86 -18.47 -8.04
N PHE A 827 -36.24 -19.32 -8.83
CA PHE A 827 -34.82 -19.20 -9.21
C PHE A 827 -34.70 -19.07 -10.72
N ARG A 828 -33.82 -18.24 -11.19
CA ARG A 828 -33.41 -18.23 -12.60
C ARG A 828 -32.26 -19.22 -12.74
N SER A 829 -32.42 -20.25 -13.54
CA SER A 829 -31.41 -21.28 -13.69
C SER A 829 -31.09 -21.53 -15.17
N CYS A 830 -29.80 -21.72 -15.44
CA CYS A 830 -29.30 -22.03 -16.77
C CYS A 830 -28.07 -22.96 -16.65
N VAL A 831 -27.82 -23.76 -17.67
CA VAL A 831 -26.63 -24.62 -17.69
C VAL A 831 -25.50 -23.95 -18.41
N ARG A 832 -24.36 -23.87 -17.72
CA ARG A 832 -23.12 -23.31 -18.21
C ARG A 832 -22.15 -24.42 -18.60
N MET A 833 -21.61 -24.32 -19.81
CA MET A 833 -20.56 -25.16 -20.31
C MET A 833 -19.23 -24.36 -20.27
N TYR A 834 -18.17 -24.99 -19.79
CA TYR A 834 -16.86 -24.38 -19.64
C TYR A 834 -15.71 -25.38 -19.90
N PRO A 835 -14.50 -24.90 -20.29
CA PRO A 835 -13.33 -25.76 -20.43
C PRO A 835 -12.86 -26.29 -19.08
N LYS A 836 -12.53 -27.57 -19.00
CA LYS A 836 -12.10 -28.24 -17.78
C LYS A 836 -10.70 -28.82 -17.94
N ASN A 837 -9.73 -28.34 -17.13
CA ASN A 837 -8.42 -28.94 -17.02
C ASN A 837 -7.91 -28.86 -15.59
N VAL A 838 -7.46 -29.98 -15.03
CA VAL A 838 -6.96 -30.09 -13.65
C VAL A 838 -5.69 -29.27 -13.39
N ASN A 839 -4.99 -28.88 -14.44
CA ASN A 839 -3.76 -28.09 -14.37
C ASN A 839 -4.01 -26.57 -14.41
N LEU A 840 -5.25 -26.12 -14.62
CA LEU A 840 -5.57 -24.69 -14.51
C LEU A 840 -5.68 -24.31 -13.03
N PRO A 841 -5.01 -23.23 -12.58
CA PRO A 841 -5.10 -22.75 -11.20
C PRO A 841 -6.48 -22.18 -10.90
N HIS A 842 -7.09 -21.51 -11.87
CA HIS A 842 -8.44 -20.96 -11.83
C HIS A 842 -9.17 -21.24 -13.14
N ARG A 843 -10.48 -21.50 -13.08
CA ARG A 843 -11.28 -21.68 -14.29
C ARG A 843 -11.28 -20.43 -15.19
N GLN A 844 -11.21 -19.27 -14.58
CA GLN A 844 -11.16 -17.97 -15.26
C GLN A 844 -9.85 -17.72 -16.03
N ASP A 845 -8.82 -18.53 -15.83
CA ASP A 845 -7.56 -18.41 -16.62
C ASP A 845 -7.76 -18.78 -18.10
N PHE A 846 -8.89 -19.38 -18.44
CA PHE A 846 -9.30 -19.71 -19.79
C PHE A 846 -10.82 -19.58 -19.93
N CYS A 847 -11.27 -18.34 -20.16
CA CYS A 847 -12.69 -17.94 -20.15
C CYS A 847 -13.42 -18.22 -21.46
N TYR A 848 -13.56 -19.49 -21.84
CA TYR A 848 -14.49 -19.92 -22.88
C TYR A 848 -15.76 -20.47 -22.21
N VAL A 849 -16.87 -19.76 -22.32
CA VAL A 849 -18.14 -20.14 -21.69
C VAL A 849 -19.25 -20.12 -22.72
N LYS A 850 -20.09 -21.16 -22.71
CA LYS A 850 -21.37 -21.22 -23.43
C LYS A 850 -22.52 -21.48 -22.47
N TRP A 851 -23.57 -20.70 -22.59
CA TRP A 851 -24.83 -20.95 -21.88
C TRP A 851 -25.73 -21.81 -22.80
N LEU A 852 -26.25 -22.90 -22.29
CA LEU A 852 -26.90 -23.95 -23.13
C LEU A 852 -28.42 -23.83 -23.21
N ASP A 853 -29.05 -22.92 -22.51
CA ASP A 853 -30.51 -22.68 -22.54
C ASP A 853 -30.88 -21.20 -22.48
#